data_84a073d5232a8e22b27a89694a0dae05
#
_entry.id   84a073d5232a8e22b27a89694a0dae05
#
_cell.length_a   1.000
_cell.length_b   1.000
_cell.length_c   1.000
_cell.angle_alpha   90.00
_cell.angle_beta   90.00
_cell.angle_gamma   90.00
#
_symmetry.space_group_name_H-M   'P 1'
#
loop_
_entity.id
_entity.type
_entity.pdbx_description
1 polymer ?
#
loop_
_entity_poly.entity_id
_entity_poly.type
_entity_poly.pdbx_seq_one_letter_code
_entity_poly.pdbx_strand_id
1 'polypeptide(L)'
;MSPRIYFLSLVFLAFFSASAQDKSEIIQQRIEFISERFQSENMDLTNIIEQLNFYYEHPINLNFTDGLELEDLGLLTSVQISDVVLHRKLFGKLISIYELQCLAYWDLETIELVRPFIKVDDKLDNLHITFKEALEQGKFETFLRYQPTLEKKQGYTTVPDSVLNSSNNYYYGNGDRYYTRFRYTYKTNISVGFTAEKDAGEQFFRGAQKQGFDFYSVHAFFKGGKYVRAIALGDYQVQIGQGVGFWSSYAFGKTADIATAKRTAIPLRAYTSVDESRFMRGAAVDLAYKNFELLLFSSRKNIDASSIADSTYDDLVFISTLDLSGLHRTNREISTMNGLKENIVGANLNYRVGLLKLGFSGIYQGYDKPFLKDVKPYNQFDFRGQHHFNSSFDYAFNVKNISFFGEVAKASNEALTAFKSGWGMVHGALISLDSRVSLGIVYRDYQRDYFSFYNAGFSEGSNTQNEKGLYSGLKVKLTKSLSVNGYVDLFKFPWMKYGVDAPSEGHELLVQPIYKPNKIFELYFRFRQQVRERNSTVYSGAVTGIEPFLQRNYRLNLSYIINEAFTFKSRIEFLTIESKSKGMQKGMIFTQDLLWKPKSSPIDLALRYALFDTDGYDSRIYSYENNALYVFAVPAYYYSGSRAYVLLRYSFFRHCDLWVRYGIFLYDNRFVISSGAEQINGSRKSDLVVQLRLTF
;
A
#
# COMPACT_ATOMS: atom_id res chain seq x y z
N MET A 1 -47.47 8.95 36.61
CA MET A 1 -47.11 7.98 35.60
C MET A 1 -45.72 8.32 35.09
N SER A 2 -44.75 7.46 35.33
CA SER A 2 -43.31 7.78 35.23
C SER A 2 -42.80 7.66 33.79
N PRO A 3 -41.81 8.47 33.40
CA PRO A 3 -41.23 8.50 32.05
C PRO A 3 -40.31 7.29 31.68
N ARG A 4 -40.36 6.24 32.51
CA ARG A 4 -39.52 5.02 32.29
C ARG A 4 -40.07 4.00 31.30
N ILE A 5 -41.26 4.16 30.78
CA ILE A 5 -41.89 3.19 29.89
C ILE A 5 -41.59 3.48 28.39
N TYR A 6 -41.24 4.71 28.03
CA TYR A 6 -40.94 5.06 26.66
C TYR A 6 -39.50 4.72 26.19
N PHE A 7 -38.61 4.40 27.13
CA PHE A 7 -37.23 4.02 26.77
C PHE A 7 -37.06 2.54 26.43
N LEU A 8 -37.98 1.69 26.83
CA LEU A 8 -37.95 0.24 26.54
C LEU A 8 -38.68 -0.12 25.23
N SER A 9 -39.54 0.71 24.71
CA SER A 9 -40.25 0.46 23.45
C SER A 9 -39.43 0.89 22.20
N LEU A 10 -38.37 1.68 22.37
CA LEU A 10 -37.48 2.09 21.26
C LEU A 10 -36.36 1.07 20.96
N VAL A 11 -36.15 0.10 21.85
CA VAL A 11 -35.12 -0.96 21.68
C VAL A 11 -35.64 -2.18 20.90
N PHE A 12 -36.94 -2.30 20.70
CA PHE A 12 -37.55 -3.54 20.11
C PHE A 12 -37.91 -3.46 18.62
N LEU A 13 -37.62 -2.34 17.92
CA LEU A 13 -37.93 -2.13 16.50
C LEU A 13 -36.75 -2.19 15.54
N ALA A 14 -35.58 -2.67 15.98
CA ALA A 14 -34.35 -2.70 15.19
C ALA A 14 -33.93 -4.12 14.74
N PHE A 15 -34.87 -5.00 14.50
CA PHE A 15 -34.56 -6.29 13.86
C PHE A 15 -35.15 -6.33 12.48
N PHE A 16 -34.42 -5.82 11.46
CA PHE A 16 -34.43 -6.38 10.09
C PHE A 16 -33.40 -5.69 9.20
N SER A 17 -32.51 -6.52 8.63
CA SER A 17 -31.73 -6.31 7.39
C SER A 17 -30.54 -5.35 7.43
N ALA A 18 -29.43 -5.80 8.02
CA ALA A 18 -28.11 -5.22 7.73
C ALA A 18 -27.34 -6.15 6.76
N SER A 19 -27.33 -5.82 5.50
CA SER A 19 -26.51 -6.48 4.48
C SER A 19 -25.59 -5.47 3.80
N ALA A 20 -24.61 -4.96 4.52
CA ALA A 20 -23.46 -4.28 3.93
C ALA A 20 -22.34 -4.33 4.96
N GLN A 21 -21.57 -5.39 4.94
CA GLN A 21 -20.33 -5.43 5.70
C GLN A 21 -19.37 -4.41 5.10
N ASP A 22 -18.85 -3.55 5.94
CA ASP A 22 -18.08 -2.40 5.52
C ASP A 22 -16.73 -2.85 4.95
N LYS A 23 -16.60 -2.85 3.60
CA LYS A 23 -15.33 -2.95 2.87
C LYS A 23 -14.23 -2.09 3.50
N SER A 24 -14.66 -1.00 4.11
CA SER A 24 -13.78 0.06 4.55
C SER A 24 -12.85 -0.39 5.69
N GLU A 25 -13.27 -1.28 6.58
CA GLU A 25 -12.48 -1.64 7.75
C GLU A 25 -11.21 -2.42 7.41
N ILE A 26 -11.30 -3.44 6.54
CA ILE A 26 -10.14 -4.23 6.12
C ILE A 26 -9.15 -3.37 5.33
N ILE A 27 -9.69 -2.57 4.41
CA ILE A 27 -8.89 -1.64 3.62
C ILE A 27 -8.21 -0.64 4.54
N GLN A 28 -8.96 -0.05 5.48
CA GLN A 28 -8.46 0.91 6.45
C GLN A 28 -7.32 0.35 7.29
N GLN A 29 -7.47 -0.84 7.89
CA GLN A 29 -6.41 -1.46 8.69
C GLN A 29 -5.14 -1.72 7.88
N ARG A 30 -5.28 -2.16 6.62
CA ARG A 30 -4.14 -2.40 5.73
C ARG A 30 -3.42 -1.11 5.36
N ILE A 31 -4.16 -0.04 5.07
CA ILE A 31 -3.61 1.27 4.74
C ILE A 31 -2.85 1.87 5.94
N GLU A 32 -3.45 1.83 7.12
CA GLU A 32 -2.82 2.35 8.34
C GLU A 32 -1.49 1.64 8.63
N PHE A 33 -1.47 0.32 8.47
CA PHE A 33 -0.25 -0.45 8.67
C PHE A 33 0.88 -0.06 7.70
N ILE A 34 0.55 0.15 6.42
CA ILE A 34 1.53 0.60 5.42
C ILE A 34 2.06 1.98 5.80
N SER A 35 1.17 2.91 6.14
CA SER A 35 1.55 4.28 6.50
C SER A 35 2.42 4.34 7.75
N GLU A 36 2.11 3.53 8.77
CA GLU A 36 2.97 3.39 9.97
C GLU A 36 4.37 2.88 9.61
N ARG A 37 4.47 1.90 8.70
CA ARG A 37 5.76 1.31 8.29
C ARG A 37 6.66 2.30 7.55
N PHE A 38 6.09 3.04 6.62
CA PHE A 38 6.86 3.98 5.79
C PHE A 38 6.97 5.37 6.42
N GLN A 39 6.26 5.63 7.52
CA GLN A 39 6.20 6.93 8.21
C GLN A 39 5.86 8.08 7.24
N SER A 40 5.05 7.81 6.23
CA SER A 40 4.62 8.74 5.21
C SER A 40 3.12 8.99 5.28
N GLU A 41 2.73 10.27 5.23
CA GLU A 41 1.34 10.71 5.20
C GLU A 41 0.74 10.67 3.79
N ASN A 42 1.59 10.69 2.75
CA ASN A 42 1.21 10.94 1.36
C ASN A 42 1.53 9.75 0.43
N MET A 43 1.28 8.52 0.88
CA MET A 43 1.44 7.35 0.01
C MET A 43 0.25 7.21 -0.92
N ASP A 44 0.51 6.99 -2.21
CA ASP A 44 -0.55 6.64 -3.15
C ASP A 44 -0.82 5.12 -3.14
N LEU A 45 -1.95 4.75 -2.57
CA LEU A 45 -2.43 3.37 -2.47
C LEU A 45 -3.60 3.09 -3.44
N THR A 46 -3.80 3.95 -4.43
CA THR A 46 -4.89 3.89 -5.41
C THR A 46 -5.01 2.50 -6.03
N ASN A 47 -3.89 1.92 -6.48
CA ASN A 47 -3.88 0.61 -7.15
C ASN A 47 -4.47 -0.53 -6.29
N ILE A 48 -4.20 -0.52 -4.98
CA ILE A 48 -4.68 -1.55 -4.05
C ILE A 48 -6.19 -1.48 -3.89
N ILE A 49 -6.73 -0.27 -3.82
CA ILE A 49 -8.16 -0.06 -3.61
C ILE A 49 -8.94 -0.20 -4.91
N GLU A 50 -8.37 0.19 -6.03
CA GLU A 50 -8.96 -0.07 -7.34
C GLU A 50 -9.17 -1.56 -7.56
N GLN A 51 -8.24 -2.40 -7.16
CA GLN A 51 -8.38 -3.85 -7.27
C GLN A 51 -9.58 -4.39 -6.49
N LEU A 52 -9.76 -3.96 -5.24
CA LEU A 52 -10.88 -4.37 -4.41
C LEU A 52 -12.22 -3.81 -4.96
N ASN A 53 -12.23 -2.56 -5.40
CA ASN A 53 -13.41 -1.96 -6.02
C ASN A 53 -13.77 -2.65 -7.34
N PHE A 54 -12.75 -3.01 -8.13
CA PHE A 54 -12.91 -3.72 -9.37
C PHE A 54 -13.63 -5.06 -9.18
N TYR A 55 -13.17 -5.93 -8.27
CA TYR A 55 -13.84 -7.22 -8.00
C TYR A 55 -15.19 -7.08 -7.32
N TYR A 56 -15.48 -5.95 -6.71
CA TYR A 56 -16.81 -5.66 -6.21
C TYR A 56 -17.81 -5.30 -7.34
N GLU A 57 -17.37 -4.53 -8.33
CA GLU A 57 -18.18 -4.20 -9.51
C GLU A 57 -18.29 -5.40 -10.47
N HIS A 58 -17.27 -6.29 -10.47
CA HIS A 58 -17.15 -7.46 -11.34
C HIS A 58 -16.85 -8.72 -10.51
N PRO A 59 -17.85 -9.29 -9.81
CA PRO A 59 -17.64 -10.46 -8.95
C PRO A 59 -17.10 -11.66 -9.71
N ILE A 60 -16.09 -12.33 -9.11
CA ILE A 60 -15.41 -13.49 -9.66
C ILE A 60 -16.39 -14.67 -9.74
N ASN A 61 -16.55 -15.28 -10.91
CA ASN A 61 -17.38 -16.46 -11.07
C ASN A 61 -16.63 -17.72 -10.63
N LEU A 62 -17.05 -18.31 -9.50
CA LEU A 62 -16.41 -19.49 -8.93
C LEU A 62 -16.45 -20.72 -9.83
N ASN A 63 -17.39 -20.80 -10.78
CA ASN A 63 -17.51 -21.92 -11.70
C ASN A 63 -16.49 -21.88 -12.84
N PHE A 64 -15.84 -20.74 -13.09
CA PHE A 64 -14.94 -20.58 -14.23
C PHE A 64 -13.54 -20.10 -13.86
N THR A 65 -13.35 -19.52 -12.66
CA THR A 65 -12.03 -19.08 -12.22
C THR A 65 -11.06 -20.26 -12.09
N ASP A 66 -9.82 -20.06 -12.47
CA ASP A 66 -8.72 -20.99 -12.20
C ASP A 66 -8.08 -20.82 -10.81
N GLY A 67 -8.62 -19.87 -10.04
CA GLY A 67 -8.14 -19.50 -8.70
C GLY A 67 -7.22 -18.27 -8.70
N LEU A 68 -6.71 -17.82 -9.84
CA LEU A 68 -5.83 -16.65 -9.93
C LEU A 68 -6.53 -15.37 -9.52
N GLU A 69 -7.76 -15.15 -9.96
CA GLU A 69 -8.55 -13.99 -9.60
C GLU A 69 -8.89 -13.98 -8.10
N LEU A 70 -9.06 -15.16 -7.49
CA LEU A 70 -9.25 -15.30 -6.04
C LEU A 70 -7.93 -15.02 -5.28
N GLU A 71 -6.79 -15.41 -5.84
CA GLU A 71 -5.49 -15.01 -5.32
C GLU A 71 -5.31 -13.49 -5.41
N ASP A 72 -5.65 -12.88 -6.55
CA ASP A 72 -5.58 -11.44 -6.78
C ASP A 72 -6.42 -10.65 -5.77
N LEU A 73 -7.57 -11.17 -5.37
CA LEU A 73 -8.43 -10.55 -4.37
C LEU A 73 -7.73 -10.39 -3.01
N GLY A 74 -6.77 -11.30 -2.68
CA GLY A 74 -5.94 -11.21 -1.49
C GLY A 74 -6.68 -11.36 -0.16
N LEU A 75 -7.88 -11.92 -0.17
CA LEU A 75 -8.74 -12.15 1.01
C LEU A 75 -8.79 -13.62 1.43
N LEU A 76 -8.36 -14.54 0.58
CA LEU A 76 -8.37 -15.97 0.79
C LEU A 76 -6.94 -16.52 0.90
N THR A 77 -6.78 -17.56 1.71
CA THR A 77 -5.55 -18.34 1.72
C THR A 77 -5.47 -19.24 0.49
N SER A 78 -4.27 -19.63 0.08
CA SER A 78 -4.09 -20.56 -1.04
C SER A 78 -4.73 -21.93 -0.80
N VAL A 79 -4.87 -22.35 0.47
CA VAL A 79 -5.58 -23.58 0.84
C VAL A 79 -7.08 -23.43 0.56
N GLN A 80 -7.69 -22.32 0.96
CA GLN A 80 -9.11 -22.05 0.69
C GLN A 80 -9.41 -21.94 -0.81
N ILE A 81 -8.52 -21.32 -1.58
CA ILE A 81 -8.64 -21.25 -3.05
C ILE A 81 -8.55 -22.63 -3.68
N SER A 82 -7.57 -23.43 -3.23
CA SER A 82 -7.39 -24.80 -3.71
C SER A 82 -8.60 -25.68 -3.40
N ASP A 83 -9.24 -25.45 -2.26
CA ASP A 83 -10.42 -26.20 -1.82
C ASP A 83 -11.60 -25.98 -2.79
N VAL A 84 -11.86 -24.74 -3.22
CA VAL A 84 -12.88 -24.43 -4.24
C VAL A 84 -12.55 -25.10 -5.58
N VAL A 85 -11.29 -24.97 -6.03
CA VAL A 85 -10.87 -25.55 -7.33
C VAL A 85 -10.96 -27.09 -7.31
N LEU A 86 -10.57 -27.70 -6.19
CA LEU A 86 -10.63 -29.16 -6.02
C LEU A 86 -12.06 -29.66 -5.91
N HIS A 87 -12.90 -28.98 -5.13
CA HIS A 87 -14.31 -29.31 -5.00
C HIS A 87 -15.00 -29.33 -6.38
N ARG A 88 -14.76 -28.30 -7.19
CA ARG A 88 -15.30 -28.22 -8.55
C ARG A 88 -14.80 -29.36 -9.46
N LYS A 89 -13.55 -29.78 -9.29
CA LYS A 89 -12.99 -30.93 -10.05
C LYS A 89 -13.62 -32.27 -9.66
N LEU A 90 -13.96 -32.43 -8.38
CA LEU A 90 -14.49 -33.70 -7.85
C LEU A 90 -16.02 -33.81 -7.98
N PHE A 91 -16.74 -32.71 -7.75
CA PHE A 91 -18.19 -32.70 -7.65
C PHE A 91 -18.89 -31.93 -8.77
N GLY A 92 -18.11 -31.27 -9.65
CA GLY A 92 -18.65 -30.48 -10.75
C GLY A 92 -18.85 -29.01 -10.36
N LYS A 93 -19.63 -28.28 -11.17
CA LYS A 93 -19.92 -26.87 -10.95
C LYS A 93 -20.74 -26.67 -9.67
N LEU A 94 -20.43 -25.59 -8.96
CA LEU A 94 -21.24 -25.11 -7.85
C LEU A 94 -22.64 -24.68 -8.35
N ILE A 95 -23.67 -25.05 -7.66
CA ILE A 95 -25.07 -24.65 -7.93
C ILE A 95 -25.39 -23.36 -7.16
N SER A 96 -24.81 -23.20 -5.99
CA SER A 96 -25.07 -22.09 -5.08
C SER A 96 -23.86 -21.69 -4.27
N ILE A 97 -23.78 -20.42 -3.88
CA ILE A 97 -22.78 -19.91 -2.96
C ILE A 97 -22.84 -20.61 -1.57
N TYR A 98 -23.98 -21.20 -1.22
CA TYR A 98 -24.14 -21.92 0.05
C TYR A 98 -23.31 -23.20 0.12
N GLU A 99 -22.90 -23.78 -1.02
CA GLU A 99 -22.02 -24.96 -1.06
C GLU A 99 -20.61 -24.69 -0.53
N LEU A 100 -20.20 -23.41 -0.47
CA LEU A 100 -18.93 -23.03 0.16
C LEU A 100 -18.87 -23.44 1.64
N GLN A 101 -20.01 -23.64 2.31
CA GLN A 101 -20.07 -24.15 3.68
C GLN A 101 -19.68 -25.63 3.80
N CYS A 102 -19.66 -26.39 2.69
CA CYS A 102 -19.22 -27.78 2.66
C CYS A 102 -17.70 -27.92 2.51
N LEU A 103 -17.01 -26.81 2.23
CA LEU A 103 -15.55 -26.80 2.06
C LEU A 103 -14.84 -26.86 3.42
N ALA A 104 -13.83 -27.71 3.53
CA ALA A 104 -13.20 -28.04 4.81
C ALA A 104 -12.55 -26.85 5.53
N TYR A 105 -12.02 -25.88 4.75
CA TYR A 105 -11.27 -24.73 5.28
C TYR A 105 -12.03 -23.41 5.16
N TRP A 106 -13.33 -23.48 4.83
CA TRP A 106 -14.20 -22.31 4.73
C TRP A 106 -15.13 -22.25 5.93
N ASP A 107 -15.30 -21.07 6.46
CA ASP A 107 -16.29 -20.77 7.50
C ASP A 107 -17.19 -19.62 7.06
N LEU A 108 -18.27 -19.41 7.81
CA LEU A 108 -19.25 -18.35 7.52
C LEU A 108 -18.59 -16.96 7.42
N GLU A 109 -17.62 -16.66 8.27
CA GLU A 109 -16.93 -15.35 8.25
C GLU A 109 -16.13 -15.17 6.96
N THR A 110 -15.39 -16.19 6.54
CA THR A 110 -14.66 -16.18 5.26
C THR A 110 -15.64 -16.03 4.08
N ILE A 111 -16.76 -16.76 4.10
CA ILE A 111 -17.79 -16.66 3.05
C ILE A 111 -18.38 -15.25 3.01
N GLU A 112 -18.74 -14.70 4.16
CA GLU A 112 -19.25 -13.33 4.26
C GLU A 112 -18.26 -12.27 3.82
N LEU A 113 -16.99 -12.46 4.16
CA LEU A 113 -15.89 -11.58 3.76
C LEU A 113 -15.75 -11.49 2.24
N VAL A 114 -15.79 -12.62 1.55
CA VAL A 114 -15.58 -12.66 0.10
C VAL A 114 -16.87 -12.56 -0.73
N ARG A 115 -18.03 -12.76 -0.11
CA ARG A 115 -19.33 -12.74 -0.78
C ARG A 115 -19.56 -11.54 -1.71
N PRO A 116 -19.17 -10.31 -1.37
CA PRO A 116 -19.34 -9.16 -2.27
C PRO A 116 -18.52 -9.23 -3.55
N PHE A 117 -17.50 -10.10 -3.60
CA PHE A 117 -16.50 -10.18 -4.66
C PHE A 117 -16.61 -11.46 -5.49
N ILE A 118 -17.56 -12.35 -5.16
CA ILE A 118 -17.74 -13.64 -5.82
C ILE A 118 -19.18 -13.85 -6.26
N LYS A 119 -19.37 -14.64 -7.31
CA LYS A 119 -20.67 -15.13 -7.79
C LYS A 119 -20.59 -16.59 -8.19
N VAL A 120 -21.73 -17.25 -8.21
CA VAL A 120 -21.92 -18.59 -8.79
C VAL A 120 -22.89 -18.44 -9.95
N ASP A 121 -22.40 -18.62 -11.17
CA ASP A 121 -23.20 -18.50 -12.39
C ASP A 121 -22.75 -19.60 -13.38
N ASP A 122 -23.71 -20.19 -14.09
CA ASP A 122 -23.45 -21.21 -15.10
C ASP A 122 -23.07 -20.66 -16.47
N LYS A 123 -23.26 -19.35 -16.68
CA LYS A 123 -22.91 -18.71 -17.94
C LYS A 123 -21.48 -18.22 -17.89
N LEU A 124 -20.68 -18.61 -18.89
CA LEU A 124 -19.44 -17.92 -19.23
C LEU A 124 -19.80 -16.49 -19.63
N ASP A 125 -19.20 -15.52 -18.99
CA ASP A 125 -19.17 -14.17 -19.55
C ASP A 125 -18.51 -14.30 -20.93
N ASN A 126 -19.24 -14.02 -22.01
CA ASN A 126 -18.77 -14.21 -23.39
C ASN A 126 -17.42 -13.50 -23.58
N LEU A 127 -16.37 -14.28 -23.82
CA LEU A 127 -15.01 -13.80 -24.07
C LEU A 127 -14.80 -13.25 -25.50
N HIS A 128 -15.82 -13.38 -26.37
CA HIS A 128 -15.79 -12.78 -27.70
C HIS A 128 -16.12 -11.29 -27.59
N ILE A 129 -15.05 -10.49 -27.48
CA ILE A 129 -15.16 -9.03 -27.48
C ILE A 129 -15.14 -8.58 -28.94
N THR A 130 -16.24 -8.01 -29.41
CA THR A 130 -16.19 -7.24 -30.66
C THR A 130 -15.82 -5.79 -30.33
N PHE A 131 -15.01 -5.19 -31.19
CA PHE A 131 -14.60 -3.78 -31.01
C PHE A 131 -15.81 -2.84 -30.92
N LYS A 132 -16.88 -3.16 -31.63
CA LYS A 132 -18.13 -2.42 -31.56
C LYS A 132 -18.81 -2.50 -30.18
N GLU A 133 -18.91 -3.70 -29.61
CA GLU A 133 -19.45 -3.87 -28.24
C GLU A 133 -18.59 -3.16 -27.19
N ALA A 134 -17.26 -3.22 -27.35
CA ALA A 134 -16.38 -2.50 -26.48
C ALA A 134 -16.67 -0.98 -26.51
N LEU A 135 -16.85 -0.38 -27.70
CA LEU A 135 -17.16 1.04 -27.82
C LEU A 135 -18.55 1.42 -27.30
N GLU A 136 -19.57 0.56 -27.49
CA GLU A 136 -20.95 0.85 -27.11
C GLU A 136 -21.24 0.61 -25.62
N GLN A 137 -20.55 -0.32 -24.96
CA GLN A 137 -20.81 -0.75 -23.57
C GLN A 137 -19.67 -0.37 -22.62
N GLY A 138 -18.65 0.32 -23.11
CA GLY A 138 -17.57 0.78 -22.29
C GLY A 138 -17.98 1.91 -21.35
N LYS A 139 -17.32 2.00 -20.20
CA LYS A 139 -17.53 3.02 -19.17
C LYS A 139 -16.42 4.04 -19.22
N PHE A 140 -16.78 5.29 -19.43
CA PHE A 140 -15.87 6.42 -19.27
C PHE A 140 -15.94 6.96 -17.84
N GLU A 141 -14.81 7.23 -17.25
CA GLU A 141 -14.70 7.81 -15.92
C GLU A 141 -13.68 8.95 -15.92
N THR A 142 -14.09 10.12 -15.45
CA THR A 142 -13.23 11.29 -15.33
C THR A 142 -13.23 11.77 -13.89
N PHE A 143 -12.05 12.00 -13.33
CA PHE A 143 -11.85 12.65 -12.05
C PHE A 143 -11.18 14.00 -12.24
N LEU A 144 -11.70 15.01 -11.56
CA LEU A 144 -11.06 16.31 -11.38
C LEU A 144 -10.98 16.57 -9.89
N ARG A 145 -9.77 16.85 -9.39
CA ARG A 145 -9.54 17.11 -7.96
C ARG A 145 -8.74 18.40 -7.79
N TYR A 146 -9.17 19.17 -6.82
CA TYR A 146 -8.55 20.41 -6.39
C TYR A 146 -8.30 20.37 -4.88
N GLN A 147 -7.06 20.70 -4.47
CA GLN A 147 -6.64 20.72 -3.07
C GLN A 147 -5.78 21.96 -2.84
N PRO A 148 -6.36 23.06 -2.32
CA PRO A 148 -5.59 24.27 -1.99
C PRO A 148 -4.86 24.13 -0.66
N THR A 149 -3.73 24.79 -0.54
CA THR A 149 -3.10 25.07 0.74
C THR A 149 -3.78 26.28 1.38
N LEU A 150 -4.47 26.09 2.51
CA LEU A 150 -5.28 27.14 3.13
C LEU A 150 -4.45 28.08 4.02
N GLU A 151 -3.52 27.55 4.81
CA GLU A 151 -2.61 28.35 5.63
C GLU A 151 -1.38 28.76 4.82
N LYS A 152 -0.90 29.98 5.06
CA LYS A 152 0.33 30.50 4.44
C LYS A 152 1.53 29.79 5.06
N LYS A 153 2.13 28.85 4.31
CA LYS A 153 3.39 28.22 4.68
C LYS A 153 4.56 29.14 4.33
N GLN A 154 5.69 28.96 5.04
CA GLN A 154 6.93 29.72 4.81
C GLN A 154 7.37 29.65 3.33
N GLY A 155 7.26 28.48 2.72
CA GLY A 155 7.65 28.26 1.32
C GLY A 155 6.90 29.10 0.29
N TYR A 156 5.72 29.62 0.62
CA TYR A 156 4.93 30.50 -0.26
C TYR A 156 5.15 32.00 0.00
N THR A 157 6.14 32.34 0.83
CA THR A 157 6.50 33.74 1.06
C THR A 157 7.23 34.29 -0.18
N THR A 158 6.78 35.41 -0.67
CA THR A 158 7.44 36.08 -1.80
C THR A 158 8.81 36.59 -1.38
N VAL A 159 9.84 36.18 -2.09
CA VAL A 159 11.24 36.58 -1.87
C VAL A 159 11.87 37.02 -3.20
N PRO A 160 12.95 37.79 -3.19
CA PRO A 160 13.71 38.07 -4.40
C PRO A 160 14.23 36.82 -5.10
N ASP A 161 14.36 36.82 -6.41
CA ASP A 161 14.84 35.70 -7.22
C ASP A 161 16.22 35.20 -6.78
N SER A 162 17.08 36.07 -6.30
CA SER A 162 18.41 35.70 -5.75
C SER A 162 18.29 34.77 -4.53
N VAL A 163 17.31 35.01 -3.67
CA VAL A 163 17.02 34.17 -2.50
C VAL A 163 16.30 32.90 -2.91
N LEU A 164 15.34 33.00 -3.83
CA LEU A 164 14.59 31.85 -4.36
C LEU A 164 15.54 30.83 -5.01
N ASN A 165 16.52 31.29 -5.79
CA ASN A 165 17.47 30.45 -6.50
C ASN A 165 18.60 29.88 -5.61
N SER A 166 18.82 30.44 -4.42
CA SER A 166 19.88 29.99 -3.51
C SER A 166 19.38 29.20 -2.31
N SER A 167 18.09 29.18 -2.04
CA SER A 167 17.50 28.57 -0.84
C SER A 167 16.49 27.47 -1.19
N ASN A 168 16.51 26.39 -0.41
CA ASN A 168 15.51 25.30 -0.50
C ASN A 168 14.27 25.53 0.40
N ASN A 169 14.15 26.71 1.01
CA ASN A 169 13.05 27.03 1.92
C ASN A 169 11.86 27.73 1.23
N TYR A 170 11.92 27.93 -0.08
CA TYR A 170 10.88 28.61 -0.84
C TYR A 170 10.49 27.81 -2.08
N TYR A 171 9.20 27.91 -2.44
CA TYR A 171 8.61 27.20 -3.57
C TYR A 171 8.50 28.11 -4.81
N TYR A 172 8.76 27.53 -5.98
CA TYR A 172 8.61 28.23 -7.27
C TYR A 172 7.15 28.32 -7.72
N GLY A 173 6.30 27.43 -7.24
CA GLY A 173 4.89 27.34 -7.61
C GLY A 173 3.95 27.84 -6.51
N ASN A 174 2.65 27.75 -6.79
CA ASN A 174 1.58 28.09 -5.85
C ASN A 174 1.19 26.90 -4.95
N GLY A 175 0.37 27.16 -3.93
CA GLY A 175 -0.08 26.17 -2.96
C GLY A 175 -1.22 25.27 -3.43
N ASP A 176 -1.59 25.31 -4.70
CA ASP A 176 -2.69 24.52 -5.23
C ASP A 176 -2.18 23.18 -5.76
N ARG A 177 -2.88 22.09 -5.44
CA ARG A 177 -2.68 20.78 -6.01
C ARG A 177 -3.82 20.46 -6.97
N TYR A 178 -3.48 20.01 -8.17
CA TYR A 178 -4.42 19.63 -9.21
C TYR A 178 -4.19 18.18 -9.59
N TYR A 179 -5.29 17.44 -9.75
CA TYR A 179 -5.27 16.09 -10.25
C TYR A 179 -6.38 15.90 -11.28
N THR A 180 -6.06 15.27 -12.39
CA THR A 180 -7.03 14.84 -13.37
C THR A 180 -6.75 13.42 -13.82
N ARG A 181 -7.80 12.64 -13.97
CA ARG A 181 -7.73 11.28 -14.51
C ARG A 181 -8.89 11.06 -15.46
N PHE A 182 -8.58 10.54 -16.61
CA PHE A 182 -9.54 10.06 -17.58
C PHE A 182 -9.29 8.59 -17.82
N ARG A 183 -10.30 7.75 -17.70
CA ARG A 183 -10.20 6.31 -17.91
C ARG A 183 -11.41 5.77 -18.67
N TYR A 184 -11.14 4.99 -19.69
CA TYR A 184 -12.09 4.15 -20.37
C TYR A 184 -11.89 2.70 -19.94
N THR A 185 -12.96 1.99 -19.55
CA THR A 185 -12.92 0.57 -19.18
C THR A 185 -14.05 -0.19 -19.89
N TYR A 186 -13.74 -1.38 -20.35
CA TYR A 186 -14.75 -2.32 -20.84
C TYR A 186 -14.59 -3.66 -20.13
N LYS A 187 -15.55 -4.01 -19.28
CA LYS A 187 -15.49 -5.20 -18.40
C LYS A 187 -14.11 -5.27 -17.70
N THR A 188 -13.55 -6.49 -17.62
CA THR A 188 -12.21 -6.76 -17.07
C THR A 188 -11.11 -6.73 -18.14
N ASN A 189 -11.46 -6.50 -19.39
CA ASN A 189 -10.65 -6.82 -20.57
C ASN A 189 -9.89 -5.62 -21.11
N ILE A 190 -10.45 -4.42 -21.05
CA ILE A 190 -9.83 -3.22 -21.63
C ILE A 190 -9.79 -2.12 -20.57
N SER A 191 -8.64 -1.50 -20.41
CA SER A 191 -8.46 -0.27 -19.65
C SER A 191 -7.53 0.65 -20.40
N VAL A 192 -8.00 1.83 -20.80
CA VAL A 192 -7.19 2.88 -21.41
C VAL A 192 -7.37 4.14 -20.57
N GLY A 193 -6.28 4.78 -20.19
CA GLY A 193 -6.37 5.92 -19.29
C GLY A 193 -5.20 6.89 -19.40
N PHE A 194 -5.48 8.07 -18.89
CA PHE A 194 -4.57 9.18 -18.75
C PHE A 194 -4.71 9.76 -17.35
N THR A 195 -3.61 10.00 -16.67
CA THR A 195 -3.57 10.64 -15.36
C THR A 195 -2.56 11.77 -15.39
N ALA A 196 -2.88 12.91 -14.78
CA ALA A 196 -1.95 14.01 -14.60
C ALA A 196 -2.11 14.62 -13.22
N GLU A 197 -0.99 15.00 -12.61
CA GLU A 197 -0.92 15.61 -11.30
C GLU A 197 0.07 16.77 -11.27
N LYS A 198 -0.25 17.77 -10.46
CA LYS A 198 0.62 18.85 -10.05
C LYS A 198 0.56 18.98 -8.54
N ASP A 199 1.67 18.84 -7.87
CA ASP A 199 1.76 18.99 -6.42
C ASP A 199 1.77 20.46 -5.96
N ALA A 200 1.39 20.68 -4.69
CA ALA A 200 1.44 22.01 -4.08
C ALA A 200 2.90 22.49 -3.96
N GLY A 201 3.19 23.68 -4.47
CA GLY A 201 4.55 24.24 -4.54
C GLY A 201 5.22 24.13 -5.89
N GLU A 202 4.68 23.35 -6.81
CA GLU A 202 5.19 23.21 -8.17
C GLU A 202 4.68 24.28 -9.12
N GLN A 203 5.44 24.53 -10.16
CA GLN A 203 5.06 25.43 -11.25
C GLN A 203 3.98 24.79 -12.14
N PHE A 204 3.18 25.62 -12.78
CA PHE A 204 2.11 25.17 -13.68
C PHE A 204 2.07 26.07 -14.92
N PHE A 205 2.29 25.51 -16.11
CA PHE A 205 2.45 26.19 -17.40
C PHE A 205 3.55 27.28 -17.39
N ARG A 206 4.55 27.13 -16.52
CA ARG A 206 5.69 28.07 -16.44
C ARG A 206 6.94 27.40 -15.87
N GLY A 207 8.10 28.04 -16.04
CA GLY A 207 9.37 27.63 -15.46
C GLY A 207 9.80 26.21 -15.85
N ALA A 208 9.99 25.35 -14.88
CA ALA A 208 10.35 23.95 -15.10
C ALA A 208 9.18 23.13 -15.72
N GLN A 209 7.92 23.53 -15.48
CA GLN A 209 6.72 22.80 -15.91
C GLN A 209 5.96 23.55 -17.02
N LYS A 210 6.64 23.77 -18.15
CA LYS A 210 6.06 24.48 -19.32
C LYS A 210 4.85 23.76 -19.94
N GLN A 211 4.75 22.44 -19.78
CA GLN A 211 3.67 21.61 -20.33
C GLN A 211 2.46 21.50 -19.39
N GLY A 212 2.51 22.11 -18.20
CA GLY A 212 1.42 22.18 -17.24
C GLY A 212 1.67 21.33 -16.01
N PHE A 213 1.22 20.09 -16.00
CA PHE A 213 1.39 19.18 -14.87
C PHE A 213 2.84 18.70 -14.75
N ASP A 214 3.23 18.33 -13.55
CA ASP A 214 4.53 17.76 -13.27
C ASP A 214 4.59 16.28 -13.68
N PHE A 215 3.58 15.52 -13.31
CA PHE A 215 3.46 14.13 -13.63
C PHE A 215 2.40 13.84 -14.68
N TYR A 216 2.74 12.96 -15.62
CA TYR A 216 1.84 12.43 -16.65
C TYR A 216 1.98 10.93 -16.75
N SER A 217 0.86 10.21 -16.74
CA SER A 217 0.80 8.77 -16.97
C SER A 217 -0.24 8.43 -18.01
N VAL A 218 0.11 7.53 -18.91
CA VAL A 218 -0.79 7.01 -19.97
C VAL A 218 -0.66 5.49 -20.01
N HIS A 219 -1.78 4.79 -20.03
CA HIS A 219 -1.80 3.35 -20.19
C HIS A 219 -2.85 2.87 -21.18
N ALA A 220 -2.53 1.78 -21.87
CA ALA A 220 -3.49 0.94 -22.58
C ALA A 220 -3.25 -0.51 -22.17
N PHE A 221 -4.27 -1.14 -21.61
CA PHE A 221 -4.20 -2.49 -21.06
C PHE A 221 -5.31 -3.34 -21.64
N PHE A 222 -4.95 -4.52 -22.13
CA PHE A 222 -5.84 -5.50 -22.75
C PHE A 222 -5.65 -6.85 -22.08
N LYS A 223 -6.74 -7.52 -21.68
CA LYS A 223 -6.74 -8.84 -21.03
C LYS A 223 -7.76 -9.76 -21.68
N GLY A 224 -7.43 -11.04 -21.84
CA GLY A 224 -8.45 -12.05 -22.15
C GLY A 224 -8.32 -12.82 -23.46
N GLY A 225 -7.11 -13.00 -24.01
CA GLY A 225 -6.87 -13.93 -25.13
C GLY A 225 -6.51 -15.34 -24.66
N LYS A 226 -6.70 -16.34 -25.52
CA LYS A 226 -6.34 -17.74 -25.23
C LYS A 226 -4.83 -17.95 -25.05
N TYR A 227 -4.04 -17.29 -25.87
CA TYR A 227 -2.57 -17.38 -25.86
C TYR A 227 -1.92 -16.10 -25.35
N VAL A 228 -2.54 -14.96 -25.57
CA VAL A 228 -2.12 -13.67 -25.06
C VAL A 228 -3.07 -13.30 -23.93
N ARG A 229 -2.62 -13.49 -22.69
CA ARG A 229 -3.44 -13.24 -21.48
C ARG A 229 -3.61 -11.75 -21.22
N ALA A 230 -2.52 -10.99 -21.38
CA ALA A 230 -2.54 -9.55 -21.22
C ALA A 230 -1.49 -8.85 -22.07
N ILE A 231 -1.78 -7.62 -22.45
CA ILE A 231 -0.86 -6.68 -23.09
C ILE A 231 -0.96 -5.36 -22.35
N ALA A 232 0.17 -4.75 -22.02
CA ALA A 232 0.25 -3.41 -21.47
C ALA A 232 1.13 -2.54 -22.37
N LEU A 233 0.65 -1.34 -22.68
CA LEU A 233 1.38 -0.30 -23.41
C LEU A 233 1.32 0.99 -22.61
N GLY A 234 2.42 1.74 -22.57
CA GLY A 234 2.58 2.94 -21.75
C GLY A 234 2.99 2.59 -20.32
N ASP A 235 2.24 3.03 -19.31
CA ASP A 235 2.59 2.84 -17.91
C ASP A 235 1.91 1.61 -17.33
N TYR A 236 2.71 0.74 -16.71
CA TYR A 236 2.24 -0.53 -16.16
C TYR A 236 3.05 -0.95 -14.93
N GLN A 237 2.59 -1.97 -14.23
CA GLN A 237 3.28 -2.58 -13.10
C GLN A 237 3.51 -4.07 -13.34
N VAL A 238 4.64 -4.54 -12.82
CA VAL A 238 5.05 -5.95 -12.84
C VAL A 238 5.30 -6.43 -11.41
N GLN A 239 4.76 -7.61 -11.10
CA GLN A 239 4.94 -8.27 -9.81
C GLN A 239 5.35 -9.73 -10.06
N ILE A 240 6.44 -10.18 -9.44
CA ILE A 240 7.00 -11.51 -9.65
C ILE A 240 7.26 -12.18 -8.30
N GLY A 241 6.93 -13.47 -8.20
CA GLY A 241 7.25 -14.32 -7.07
C GLY A 241 6.73 -13.84 -5.73
N GLN A 242 7.61 -13.76 -4.74
CA GLN A 242 7.36 -13.22 -3.41
C GLN A 242 7.91 -11.78 -3.26
N GLY A 243 8.28 -11.13 -4.37
CA GLY A 243 8.77 -9.77 -4.41
C GLY A 243 10.21 -9.59 -3.94
N VAL A 244 11.00 -10.64 -3.92
CA VAL A 244 12.43 -10.57 -3.62
C VAL A 244 13.18 -10.06 -4.83
N GLY A 245 13.03 -10.71 -6.00
CA GLY A 245 13.71 -10.38 -7.23
C GLY A 245 13.19 -9.11 -7.90
N PHE A 246 11.87 -9.02 -8.09
CA PHE A 246 11.26 -7.86 -8.77
C PHE A 246 9.80 -7.63 -8.37
N TRP A 247 9.50 -6.37 -8.01
CA TRP A 247 8.15 -5.94 -7.65
C TRP A 247 8.00 -4.42 -7.78
N SER A 248 7.30 -3.93 -8.78
CA SER A 248 7.21 -2.50 -9.08
C SER A 248 6.00 -1.80 -8.45
N SER A 249 5.48 -2.30 -7.36
CA SER A 249 4.38 -1.67 -6.62
C SER A 249 4.60 -1.75 -5.11
N TYR A 250 3.74 -1.11 -4.34
CA TYR A 250 3.69 -1.36 -2.90
C TYR A 250 3.16 -2.75 -2.61
N ALA A 251 3.60 -3.35 -1.52
CA ALA A 251 3.04 -4.58 -0.98
C ALA A 251 2.71 -4.40 0.49
N PHE A 252 1.68 -5.09 0.94
CA PHE A 252 1.31 -5.10 2.35
C PHE A 252 2.45 -5.68 3.20
N GLY A 253 2.72 -5.04 4.32
CA GLY A 253 3.67 -5.55 5.29
C GLY A 253 3.07 -6.62 6.20
N LYS A 254 3.65 -6.75 7.40
CA LYS A 254 3.10 -7.57 8.48
C LYS A 254 1.76 -6.99 8.94
N THR A 255 0.74 -7.82 9.08
CA THR A 255 -0.57 -7.45 9.62
C THR A 255 -1.04 -8.51 10.61
N ALA A 256 -2.12 -8.25 11.34
CA ALA A 256 -2.77 -9.27 12.17
C ALA A 256 -3.32 -10.46 11.35
N ASP A 257 -3.49 -10.29 10.05
CA ASP A 257 -3.92 -11.35 9.14
C ASP A 257 -2.72 -12.11 8.58
N ILE A 258 -2.59 -13.38 8.97
CA ILE A 258 -1.48 -14.26 8.57
C ILE A 258 -1.42 -14.52 7.06
N ALA A 259 -2.55 -14.39 6.34
CA ALA A 259 -2.59 -14.60 4.90
C ALA A 259 -1.70 -13.59 4.15
N THR A 260 -1.51 -12.40 4.72
CA THR A 260 -0.67 -11.34 4.13
C THR A 260 0.84 -11.65 4.17
N ALA A 261 1.26 -12.68 4.90
CA ALA A 261 2.65 -13.11 4.95
C ALA A 261 3.12 -13.70 3.60
N LYS A 262 2.21 -14.33 2.84
CA LYS A 262 2.44 -14.73 1.44
C LYS A 262 2.15 -13.56 0.51
N ARG A 263 3.07 -13.28 -0.41
CA ARG A 263 2.81 -12.34 -1.51
C ARG A 263 1.99 -13.01 -2.60
N THR A 264 0.99 -12.32 -3.09
CA THR A 264 0.24 -12.74 -4.27
C THR A 264 0.60 -11.80 -5.42
N ALA A 265 1.40 -12.31 -6.35
CA ALA A 265 1.87 -11.53 -7.49
C ALA A 265 0.80 -11.50 -8.59
N ILE A 266 0.44 -10.30 -9.04
CA ILE A 266 -0.29 -10.06 -10.28
C ILE A 266 0.75 -9.74 -11.35
N PRO A 267 1.08 -10.67 -12.27
CA PRO A 267 2.24 -10.52 -13.14
C PRO A 267 2.26 -9.22 -13.93
N LEU A 268 1.11 -8.81 -14.45
CA LEU A 268 0.98 -7.60 -15.28
C LEU A 268 -0.33 -6.87 -14.98
N ARG A 269 -0.24 -5.56 -14.74
CA ARG A 269 -1.41 -4.70 -14.51
C ARG A 269 -1.19 -3.27 -15.03
N ALA A 270 -2.27 -2.59 -15.37
CA ALA A 270 -2.24 -1.18 -15.73
C ALA A 270 -1.75 -0.33 -14.56
N TYR A 271 -1.04 0.74 -14.85
CA TYR A 271 -0.70 1.75 -13.86
C TYR A 271 -1.75 2.86 -13.86
N THR A 272 -2.31 3.16 -12.70
CA THR A 272 -3.41 4.13 -12.51
C THR A 272 -3.17 5.10 -11.34
N SER A 273 -1.98 5.03 -10.76
CA SER A 273 -1.54 5.82 -9.60
C SER A 273 -0.80 7.08 -10.03
N VAL A 274 -0.43 7.91 -9.08
CA VAL A 274 0.42 9.10 -9.26
C VAL A 274 1.78 8.98 -8.58
N ASP A 275 2.17 7.78 -8.13
CA ASP A 275 3.52 7.52 -7.61
C ASP A 275 4.52 7.53 -8.77
N GLU A 276 5.41 8.52 -8.82
CA GLU A 276 6.32 8.76 -9.93
C GLU A 276 7.49 7.78 -10.02
N SER A 277 7.66 6.94 -9.01
CA SER A 277 8.80 6.03 -8.91
C SER A 277 8.45 4.57 -9.23
N ARG A 278 7.28 4.07 -8.81
CA ARG A 278 6.95 2.64 -8.77
C ARG A 278 6.10 2.15 -9.94
N PHE A 279 6.54 2.43 -11.14
CA PHE A 279 5.92 1.94 -12.38
C PHE A 279 6.96 1.67 -13.45
N MET A 280 6.56 0.94 -14.49
CA MET A 280 7.32 0.72 -15.73
C MET A 280 6.67 1.51 -16.85
N ARG A 281 7.47 2.04 -17.78
CA ARG A 281 7.00 2.81 -18.95
C ARG A 281 7.52 2.18 -20.22
N GLY A 282 6.65 1.61 -21.04
CA GLY A 282 7.03 0.91 -22.27
C GLY A 282 6.00 -0.09 -22.72
N ALA A 283 6.38 -1.37 -22.85
CA ALA A 283 5.48 -2.43 -23.27
C ALA A 283 5.71 -3.72 -22.51
N ALA A 284 4.65 -4.47 -22.29
CA ALA A 284 4.70 -5.79 -21.70
C ALA A 284 3.64 -6.72 -22.28
N VAL A 285 3.94 -8.01 -22.32
CA VAL A 285 3.02 -9.05 -22.79
C VAL A 285 3.10 -10.27 -21.87
N ASP A 286 1.94 -10.78 -21.50
CA ASP A 286 1.76 -12.02 -20.75
C ASP A 286 1.16 -13.07 -21.71
N LEU A 287 1.92 -14.12 -21.96
CA LEU A 287 1.60 -15.20 -22.88
C LEU A 287 1.33 -16.48 -22.11
N ALA A 288 0.36 -17.28 -22.55
CA ALA A 288 0.07 -18.58 -21.97
C ALA A 288 -0.04 -19.67 -23.04
N TYR A 289 0.63 -20.77 -22.83
CA TYR A 289 0.52 -21.96 -23.67
C TYR A 289 0.55 -23.22 -22.82
N LYS A 290 -0.55 -23.95 -22.79
CA LYS A 290 -0.73 -25.12 -21.90
C LYS A 290 -0.44 -24.75 -20.43
N ASN A 291 0.59 -25.34 -19.87
CA ASN A 291 1.03 -25.17 -18.48
C ASN A 291 2.08 -24.07 -18.30
N PHE A 292 2.50 -23.41 -19.38
CA PHE A 292 3.52 -22.36 -19.37
C PHE A 292 2.88 -20.97 -19.49
N GLU A 293 3.37 -20.06 -18.71
CA GLU A 293 3.05 -18.64 -18.75
C GLU A 293 4.36 -17.86 -18.90
N LEU A 294 4.45 -16.99 -19.87
CA LEU A 294 5.65 -16.19 -20.16
C LEU A 294 5.30 -14.71 -20.16
N LEU A 295 5.79 -13.99 -19.18
CA LEU A 295 5.76 -12.54 -19.13
C LEU A 295 7.06 -11.98 -19.72
N LEU A 296 6.93 -11.09 -20.69
CA LEU A 296 8.02 -10.29 -21.24
C LEU A 296 7.70 -8.82 -21.03
N PHE A 297 8.67 -8.02 -20.60
CA PHE A 297 8.46 -6.59 -20.39
C PHE A 297 9.71 -5.78 -20.66
N SER A 298 9.50 -4.54 -21.09
CA SER A 298 10.54 -3.55 -21.32
C SER A 298 10.08 -2.18 -20.89
N SER A 299 10.92 -1.46 -20.18
CA SER A 299 10.66 -0.12 -19.65
C SER A 299 11.82 0.79 -19.95
N ARG A 300 11.51 2.02 -20.36
CA ARG A 300 12.48 3.11 -20.48
C ARG A 300 11.84 4.40 -19.95
N LYS A 301 12.39 4.95 -18.88
CA LYS A 301 11.92 6.18 -18.27
C LYS A 301 13.07 7.02 -17.71
N ASN A 302 12.81 8.29 -17.51
CA ASN A 302 13.67 9.15 -16.71
C ASN A 302 13.22 9.07 -15.26
N ILE A 303 14.17 9.14 -14.33
CA ILE A 303 13.95 9.16 -12.88
C ILE A 303 14.76 10.29 -12.28
N ASP A 304 14.28 10.82 -11.17
CA ASP A 304 14.93 11.92 -10.49
C ASP A 304 16.13 11.44 -9.70
N ALA A 305 17.23 12.14 -9.86
CA ALA A 305 18.50 11.73 -9.27
C ALA A 305 19.43 12.91 -9.02
N SER A 306 20.08 12.91 -7.86
CA SER A 306 21.14 13.84 -7.56
C SER A 306 22.41 13.42 -8.26
N SER A 307 23.02 14.31 -9.04
CA SER A 307 24.27 14.08 -9.74
C SER A 307 25.42 14.81 -9.07
N ILE A 308 26.63 14.22 -9.16
CA ILE A 308 27.88 14.82 -8.76
C ILE A 308 28.80 14.80 -9.98
N ALA A 309 29.38 15.96 -10.34
CA ALA A 309 30.47 16.02 -11.29
C ALA A 309 31.78 15.78 -10.53
N ASP A 310 32.57 14.82 -10.96
CA ASP A 310 33.88 14.54 -10.38
C ASP A 310 34.98 14.97 -11.35
N SER A 311 35.63 16.08 -11.03
CA SER A 311 36.74 16.63 -11.83
C SER A 311 37.97 15.70 -11.94
N THR A 312 38.01 14.63 -11.12
CA THR A 312 39.11 13.63 -11.14
C THR A 312 38.95 12.63 -12.30
N TYR A 313 37.73 12.52 -12.87
CA TYR A 313 37.38 11.57 -13.93
C TYR A 313 36.84 12.27 -15.18
N ASP A 314 37.57 13.23 -15.75
CA ASP A 314 37.21 13.90 -17.04
C ASP A 314 35.77 14.43 -17.09
N ASP A 315 35.30 15.12 -16.07
CA ASP A 315 33.93 15.68 -15.96
C ASP A 315 32.83 14.63 -16.05
N LEU A 316 33.11 13.37 -15.75
CA LEU A 316 32.04 12.34 -15.70
C LEU A 316 31.01 12.67 -14.61
N VAL A 317 29.74 12.55 -14.98
CA VAL A 317 28.61 12.79 -14.08
C VAL A 317 28.22 11.46 -13.43
N PHE A 318 28.28 11.39 -12.12
CA PHE A 318 27.87 10.24 -11.31
C PHE A 318 26.57 10.52 -10.58
N ILE A 319 25.81 9.48 -10.30
CA ILE A 319 24.61 9.54 -9.49
C ILE A 319 24.93 9.19 -8.04
N SER A 320 24.61 10.09 -7.12
CA SER A 320 24.79 9.89 -5.69
C SER A 320 23.55 9.25 -5.03
N THR A 321 22.35 9.73 -5.36
CA THR A 321 21.08 9.27 -4.78
C THR A 321 19.95 9.39 -5.76
N LEU A 322 18.97 8.48 -5.66
CA LEU A 322 17.67 8.63 -6.34
C LEU A 322 16.76 9.50 -5.48
N ASP A 323 16.02 10.40 -6.11
CA ASP A 323 14.91 11.10 -5.48
C ASP A 323 13.61 10.38 -5.90
N LEU A 324 12.98 9.72 -4.94
CA LEU A 324 11.74 8.95 -5.18
C LEU A 324 10.49 9.74 -4.75
N SER A 325 10.64 11.02 -4.40
CA SER A 325 9.53 11.85 -3.92
C SER A 325 8.62 12.35 -5.03
N GLY A 326 9.15 12.52 -6.25
CA GLY A 326 8.45 13.12 -7.38
C GLY A 326 8.16 14.61 -7.22
N LEU A 327 8.80 15.32 -6.27
CA LEU A 327 8.51 16.72 -5.96
C LEU A 327 9.49 17.67 -6.65
N HIS A 328 8.98 18.68 -7.34
CA HIS A 328 9.78 19.68 -8.07
C HIS A 328 9.39 21.13 -7.70
N ARG A 329 9.48 21.44 -6.40
CA ARG A 329 9.00 22.67 -5.79
C ARG A 329 10.10 23.67 -5.49
N THR A 330 11.28 23.18 -5.12
CA THR A 330 12.46 23.95 -4.71
C THR A 330 13.57 23.86 -5.74
N ASN A 331 14.59 24.73 -5.63
CA ASN A 331 15.73 24.71 -6.53
C ASN A 331 16.44 23.32 -6.54
N ARG A 332 16.63 22.72 -5.37
CA ARG A 332 17.23 21.39 -5.24
C ARG A 332 16.37 20.31 -5.91
N GLU A 333 15.06 20.28 -5.63
CA GLU A 333 14.14 19.29 -6.21
C GLU A 333 14.09 19.42 -7.75
N ILE A 334 14.05 20.64 -8.29
CA ILE A 334 14.09 20.90 -9.75
C ILE A 334 15.44 20.46 -10.34
N SER A 335 16.55 20.61 -9.63
CA SER A 335 17.86 20.21 -10.13
C SER A 335 18.05 18.68 -10.24
N THR A 336 17.24 17.89 -9.52
CA THR A 336 17.25 16.43 -9.60
C THR A 336 16.34 15.87 -10.68
N MET A 337 15.44 16.70 -11.22
CA MET A 337 14.39 16.32 -12.17
C MET A 337 14.98 15.65 -13.42
N ASN A 338 14.49 14.45 -13.73
CA ASN A 338 14.90 13.65 -14.89
C ASN A 338 16.45 13.43 -14.97
N GLY A 339 17.13 13.41 -13.83
CA GLY A 339 18.59 13.36 -13.73
C GLY A 339 19.23 12.07 -14.24
N LEU A 340 18.47 10.96 -14.32
CA LEU A 340 18.96 9.63 -14.68
C LEU A 340 17.97 8.93 -15.62
N LYS A 341 18.49 8.30 -16.67
CA LYS A 341 17.69 7.45 -17.56
C LYS A 341 17.83 5.97 -17.17
N GLU A 342 16.69 5.32 -16.91
CA GLU A 342 16.59 3.91 -16.57
C GLU A 342 16.06 3.11 -17.76
N ASN A 343 16.70 1.97 -18.05
CA ASN A 343 16.24 0.98 -19.01
C ASN A 343 16.12 -0.37 -18.30
N ILE A 344 14.96 -1.03 -18.40
CA ILE A 344 14.69 -2.34 -17.82
C ILE A 344 14.19 -3.27 -18.90
N VAL A 345 14.74 -4.48 -18.94
CA VAL A 345 14.21 -5.59 -19.75
C VAL A 345 14.11 -6.80 -18.84
N GLY A 346 12.96 -7.46 -18.86
CA GLY A 346 12.76 -8.62 -18.00
C GLY A 346 11.87 -9.68 -18.63
N ALA A 347 12.09 -10.90 -18.15
CA ALA A 347 11.28 -12.06 -18.47
C ALA A 347 10.97 -12.86 -17.19
N ASN A 348 9.76 -13.43 -17.14
CA ASN A 348 9.37 -14.39 -16.12
C ASN A 348 8.65 -15.55 -16.78
N LEU A 349 9.18 -16.76 -16.62
CA LEU A 349 8.59 -18.01 -17.10
C LEU A 349 8.02 -18.78 -15.92
N ASN A 350 6.71 -18.98 -15.91
CA ASN A 350 6.02 -19.83 -14.94
C ASN A 350 5.61 -21.15 -15.57
N TYR A 351 5.76 -22.21 -14.82
CA TYR A 351 5.21 -23.53 -15.11
C TYR A 351 4.19 -23.89 -14.03
N ARG A 352 2.96 -24.22 -14.48
CA ARG A 352 1.87 -24.56 -13.56
C ARG A 352 1.29 -25.92 -13.91
N VAL A 353 1.28 -26.82 -12.94
CA VAL A 353 0.65 -28.13 -13.07
C VAL A 353 -0.10 -28.49 -11.77
N GLY A 354 -1.41 -28.58 -11.87
CA GLY A 354 -2.26 -28.79 -10.69
C GLY A 354 -2.08 -27.68 -9.65
N LEU A 355 -1.61 -28.05 -8.47
CA LEU A 355 -1.37 -27.12 -7.34
C LEU A 355 0.09 -26.64 -7.23
N LEU A 356 0.94 -27.06 -8.16
CA LEU A 356 2.35 -26.66 -8.23
C LEU A 356 2.51 -25.49 -9.20
N LYS A 357 3.14 -24.42 -8.75
CA LYS A 357 3.64 -23.31 -9.56
C LYS A 357 5.14 -23.20 -9.35
N LEU A 358 5.90 -23.13 -10.44
CA LEU A 358 7.34 -22.84 -10.45
C LEU A 358 7.56 -21.66 -11.36
N GLY A 359 8.31 -20.65 -10.91
CA GLY A 359 8.65 -19.46 -11.65
C GLY A 359 10.16 -19.27 -11.77
N PHE A 360 10.62 -18.80 -12.92
CA PHE A 360 11.99 -18.39 -13.15
C PHE A 360 12.01 -17.02 -13.81
N SER A 361 12.82 -16.09 -13.28
CA SER A 361 12.88 -14.72 -13.76
C SER A 361 14.32 -14.29 -14.04
N GLY A 362 14.46 -13.42 -15.03
CA GLY A 362 15.69 -12.69 -15.32
C GLY A 362 15.35 -11.25 -15.66
N ILE A 363 15.94 -10.30 -14.95
CA ILE A 363 15.70 -8.87 -15.10
C ILE A 363 17.04 -8.14 -15.23
N TYR A 364 17.21 -7.43 -16.31
CA TYR A 364 18.33 -6.53 -16.54
C TYR A 364 17.89 -5.08 -16.35
N GLN A 365 18.70 -4.31 -15.62
CA GLN A 365 18.54 -2.87 -15.43
C GLN A 365 19.82 -2.16 -15.84
N GLY A 366 19.70 -1.19 -16.73
CA GLY A 366 20.81 -0.35 -17.21
C GLY A 366 20.51 1.12 -17.02
N TYR A 367 21.52 1.88 -16.67
CA TYR A 367 21.44 3.32 -16.44
C TYR A 367 22.38 4.07 -17.38
N ASP A 368 22.03 5.29 -17.79
CA ASP A 368 22.88 6.11 -18.64
C ASP A 368 24.08 6.73 -17.90
N LYS A 369 24.00 6.79 -16.55
CA LYS A 369 25.06 7.30 -15.70
C LYS A 369 25.37 6.31 -14.57
N PRO A 370 26.64 6.13 -14.18
CA PRO A 370 26.99 5.22 -13.10
C PRO A 370 26.59 5.76 -11.72
N PHE A 371 26.16 4.87 -10.85
CA PHE A 371 26.02 5.17 -9.43
C PHE A 371 27.39 5.18 -8.76
N LEU A 372 27.71 6.28 -8.09
CA LEU A 372 28.91 6.42 -7.26
C LEU A 372 28.52 7.19 -5.98
N LYS A 373 28.27 6.43 -4.92
CA LYS A 373 28.01 7.00 -3.60
C LYS A 373 29.30 7.03 -2.79
N ASP A 374 29.47 8.08 -1.99
CA ASP A 374 30.52 8.10 -0.97
C ASP A 374 30.43 6.84 -0.11
N VAL A 375 31.54 6.15 0.04
CA VAL A 375 31.63 4.92 0.82
C VAL A 375 31.60 5.26 2.30
N LYS A 376 30.52 4.88 2.97
CA LYS A 376 30.39 4.91 4.43
C LYS A 376 30.17 3.49 4.94
N PRO A 377 30.52 3.18 6.19
CA PRO A 377 30.36 1.83 6.70
C PRO A 377 28.99 1.20 6.46
N TYR A 378 27.90 1.96 6.63
CA TYR A 378 26.54 1.45 6.49
C TYR A 378 26.10 1.22 5.04
N ASN A 379 26.72 1.86 4.04
CA ASN A 379 26.34 1.77 2.63
C ASN A 379 27.39 1.10 1.74
N GLN A 380 28.43 0.48 2.32
CA GLN A 380 29.53 -0.10 1.53
C GLN A 380 29.08 -1.22 0.57
N PHE A 381 27.93 -1.85 0.86
CA PHE A 381 27.33 -2.91 0.04
C PHE A 381 26.25 -2.39 -0.92
N ASP A 382 25.95 -1.10 -0.92
CA ASP A 382 25.00 -0.50 -1.87
C ASP A 382 25.49 -0.67 -3.31
N PHE A 383 24.56 -0.70 -4.22
CA PHE A 383 24.85 -0.76 -5.66
C PHE A 383 25.73 0.41 -6.10
N ARG A 384 26.76 0.10 -6.89
CA ARG A 384 27.64 1.04 -7.59
C ARG A 384 27.92 0.48 -8.98
N GLY A 385 27.77 1.32 -10.03
CA GLY A 385 27.91 0.92 -11.43
C GLY A 385 26.73 1.35 -12.27
N GLN A 386 26.65 0.86 -13.50
CA GLN A 386 25.61 1.18 -14.49
C GLN A 386 24.65 0.02 -14.76
N HIS A 387 25.11 -1.22 -14.56
CA HIS A 387 24.39 -2.42 -14.97
C HIS A 387 24.11 -3.33 -13.78
N HIS A 388 22.86 -3.71 -13.65
CA HIS A 388 22.38 -4.61 -12.60
C HIS A 388 21.58 -5.74 -13.22
N PHE A 389 21.84 -6.97 -12.82
CA PHE A 389 21.10 -8.14 -13.25
C PHE A 389 20.55 -8.87 -12.02
N ASN A 390 19.26 -9.17 -12.04
CA ASN A 390 18.62 -9.95 -11.00
C ASN A 390 17.98 -11.20 -11.62
N SER A 391 18.28 -12.36 -11.05
CA SER A 391 17.63 -13.62 -11.41
C SER A 391 16.93 -14.19 -10.19
N SER A 392 15.74 -14.74 -10.35
CA SER A 392 15.04 -15.38 -9.26
C SER A 392 14.33 -16.66 -9.68
N PHE A 393 14.17 -17.55 -8.69
CA PHE A 393 13.37 -18.75 -8.77
C PHE A 393 12.33 -18.70 -7.66
N ASP A 394 11.05 -18.81 -8.03
CA ASP A 394 9.94 -18.86 -7.09
C ASP A 394 9.15 -20.17 -7.22
N TYR A 395 8.52 -20.55 -6.13
CA TYR A 395 7.66 -21.72 -6.08
C TYR A 395 6.45 -21.51 -5.17
N ALA A 396 5.34 -22.13 -5.52
CA ALA A 396 4.18 -22.28 -4.65
C ALA A 396 3.52 -23.63 -4.91
N PHE A 397 3.21 -24.37 -3.86
CA PHE A 397 2.49 -25.64 -3.95
C PHE A 397 1.73 -25.94 -2.68
N ASN A 398 0.65 -26.68 -2.84
CA ASN A 398 -0.20 -27.09 -1.73
C ASN A 398 -0.13 -28.59 -1.54
N VAL A 399 0.08 -29.02 -0.30
CA VAL A 399 0.03 -30.43 0.12
C VAL A 399 -1.01 -30.53 1.23
N LYS A 400 -2.16 -31.11 0.93
CA LYS A 400 -3.29 -31.19 1.87
C LYS A 400 -3.65 -29.77 2.37
N ASN A 401 -3.49 -29.55 3.66
CA ASN A 401 -3.82 -28.33 4.38
C ASN A 401 -2.63 -27.36 4.55
N ILE A 402 -1.52 -27.61 3.87
CA ILE A 402 -0.31 -26.79 3.93
C ILE A 402 -0.04 -26.18 2.56
N SER A 403 0.10 -24.86 2.51
CA SER A 403 0.55 -24.11 1.35
C SER A 403 1.99 -23.66 1.56
N PHE A 404 2.92 -24.22 0.79
CA PHE A 404 4.32 -23.80 0.75
C PHE A 404 4.54 -22.77 -0.33
N PHE A 405 5.40 -21.81 -0.05
CA PHE A 405 5.80 -20.79 -1.01
C PHE A 405 7.21 -20.28 -0.71
N GLY A 406 7.85 -19.75 -1.71
CA GLY A 406 9.17 -19.14 -1.52
C GLY A 406 9.72 -18.53 -2.80
N GLU A 407 10.79 -17.77 -2.62
CA GLU A 407 11.59 -17.19 -3.69
C GLU A 407 13.03 -17.11 -3.25
N VAL A 408 13.95 -17.47 -4.16
CA VAL A 408 15.38 -17.27 -4.05
C VAL A 408 15.83 -16.40 -5.20
N ALA A 409 16.49 -15.29 -4.90
CA ALA A 409 16.98 -14.35 -5.90
C ALA A 409 18.49 -14.12 -5.75
N LYS A 410 19.15 -13.91 -6.88
CA LYS A 410 20.56 -13.57 -6.95
C LYS A 410 20.74 -12.26 -7.70
N ALA A 411 21.35 -11.29 -7.05
CA ALA A 411 21.77 -10.05 -7.67
C ALA A 411 23.20 -10.20 -8.21
N SER A 412 23.45 -9.71 -9.42
CA SER A 412 24.77 -9.58 -9.99
C SER A 412 24.97 -8.15 -10.46
N ASN A 413 26.01 -7.51 -9.95
CA ASN A 413 26.28 -6.11 -10.23
C ASN A 413 27.55 -6.01 -11.07
N GLU A 414 27.58 -5.09 -12.02
CA GLU A 414 28.82 -4.62 -12.61
C GLU A 414 29.56 -3.84 -11.54
N ALA A 415 30.67 -4.43 -11.06
CA ALA A 415 31.27 -3.89 -9.85
C ALA A 415 32.33 -2.85 -10.14
N LEU A 416 32.09 -1.64 -9.68
CA LEU A 416 33.17 -0.70 -9.33
C LEU A 416 33.81 -1.07 -7.98
N THR A 417 33.39 -2.13 -7.32
CA THR A 417 33.87 -2.61 -6.02
C THR A 417 34.02 -4.13 -6.01
N ALA A 418 34.72 -4.69 -5.00
CA ALA A 418 34.94 -6.12 -4.84
C ALA A 418 33.66 -6.95 -4.58
N PHE A 419 32.53 -6.31 -4.31
CA PHE A 419 31.26 -6.99 -3.95
C PHE A 419 30.35 -7.10 -5.16
N LYS A 420 30.36 -8.26 -5.80
CA LYS A 420 29.76 -8.49 -7.13
C LYS A 420 28.38 -9.12 -7.12
N SER A 421 27.98 -9.83 -6.06
CA SER A 421 26.72 -10.55 -6.03
C SER A 421 26.31 -10.95 -4.62
N GLY A 422 25.00 -10.92 -4.35
CA GLY A 422 24.42 -11.40 -3.13
C GLY A 422 23.18 -12.24 -3.40
N TRP A 423 22.72 -12.97 -2.39
CA TRP A 423 21.51 -13.78 -2.40
C TRP A 423 20.46 -13.18 -1.47
N GLY A 424 19.21 -13.21 -1.92
CA GLY A 424 18.04 -12.94 -1.11
C GLY A 424 17.08 -14.11 -1.18
N MET A 425 16.53 -14.56 -0.04
CA MET A 425 15.56 -15.64 -0.03
C MET A 425 14.47 -15.42 1.00
N VAL A 426 13.27 -15.92 0.66
CA VAL A 426 12.13 -16.02 1.54
C VAL A 426 11.44 -17.37 1.31
N HIS A 427 11.12 -18.06 2.40
CA HIS A 427 10.41 -19.33 2.37
C HIS A 427 9.31 -19.30 3.43
N GLY A 428 8.14 -19.81 3.10
CA GLY A 428 7.04 -19.82 4.05
C GLY A 428 6.08 -20.99 3.86
N ALA A 429 5.29 -21.18 4.91
CA ALA A 429 4.20 -22.13 4.92
C ALA A 429 2.98 -21.52 5.61
N LEU A 430 1.81 -21.65 4.98
CA LEU A 430 0.51 -21.40 5.60
C LEU A 430 -0.18 -22.73 5.84
N ILE A 431 -0.55 -22.98 7.08
CA ILE A 431 -1.07 -24.26 7.56
C ILE A 431 -2.49 -24.02 8.09
N SER A 432 -3.48 -24.63 7.48
CA SER A 432 -4.87 -24.62 7.97
C SER A 432 -5.11 -25.90 8.75
N LEU A 433 -4.95 -25.86 10.07
CA LEU A 433 -5.14 -27.06 10.92
C LEU A 433 -6.61 -27.48 10.97
N ASP A 434 -7.50 -26.49 10.98
CA ASP A 434 -8.96 -26.62 10.97
C ASP A 434 -9.50 -25.30 10.37
N SER A 435 -10.77 -25.22 10.02
CA SER A 435 -11.46 -23.98 9.63
C SER A 435 -11.33 -22.87 10.67
N ARG A 436 -11.07 -23.21 11.93
CA ARG A 436 -10.92 -22.30 13.07
C ARG A 436 -9.48 -21.93 13.40
N VAL A 437 -8.47 -22.68 12.93
CA VAL A 437 -7.07 -22.51 13.33
C VAL A 437 -6.17 -22.50 12.12
N SER A 438 -5.47 -21.40 11.93
CA SER A 438 -4.48 -21.24 10.86
C SER A 438 -3.16 -20.72 11.42
N LEU A 439 -2.06 -21.25 10.93
CA LEU A 439 -0.69 -20.92 11.31
C LEU A 439 0.08 -20.48 10.06
N GLY A 440 0.89 -19.43 10.19
CA GLY A 440 1.81 -18.97 9.15
C GLY A 440 3.24 -18.93 9.68
N ILE A 441 4.18 -19.48 8.93
CA ILE A 441 5.61 -19.41 9.26
C ILE A 441 6.34 -18.88 8.04
N VAL A 442 7.22 -17.88 8.24
CA VAL A 442 8.06 -17.31 7.15
C VAL A 442 9.48 -17.13 7.66
N TYR A 443 10.42 -17.74 6.98
CA TYR A 443 11.85 -17.51 7.14
C TYR A 443 12.37 -16.63 5.99
N ARG A 444 13.24 -15.68 6.31
CA ARG A 444 13.88 -14.81 5.33
C ARG A 444 15.36 -14.60 5.65
N ASP A 445 16.17 -14.55 4.59
CA ASP A 445 17.61 -14.27 4.66
C ASP A 445 18.00 -13.43 3.44
N TYR A 446 18.21 -12.14 3.66
CA TYR A 446 18.67 -11.20 2.65
C TYR A 446 20.11 -10.81 3.00
N GLN A 447 21.05 -11.25 2.18
CA GLN A 447 22.45 -10.94 2.39
C GLN A 447 22.71 -9.43 2.29
N ARG A 448 23.77 -8.96 2.94
CA ARG A 448 24.13 -7.52 2.96
C ARG A 448 24.49 -6.97 1.59
N ASP A 449 25.00 -7.82 0.70
CA ASP A 449 25.39 -7.52 -0.69
C ASP A 449 24.31 -7.90 -1.72
N TYR A 450 23.14 -8.39 -1.27
CA TYR A 450 21.95 -8.53 -2.11
C TYR A 450 21.33 -7.16 -2.33
N PHE A 451 20.99 -6.83 -3.58
CA PHE A 451 20.37 -5.58 -3.93
C PHE A 451 19.30 -5.77 -5.02
N SER A 452 18.21 -5.07 -4.90
CA SER A 452 17.19 -4.93 -5.95
C SER A 452 16.52 -3.56 -5.82
N PHE A 453 16.46 -2.78 -6.90
CA PHE A 453 15.80 -1.47 -6.91
C PHE A 453 14.29 -1.58 -6.72
N TYR A 454 13.69 -2.59 -7.34
CA TYR A 454 12.26 -2.87 -7.28
C TYR A 454 12.03 -4.15 -6.49
N ASN A 455 11.76 -4.02 -5.21
CA ASN A 455 11.47 -5.15 -4.34
C ASN A 455 10.36 -4.82 -3.34
N ALA A 456 9.67 -5.84 -2.88
CA ALA A 456 8.68 -5.75 -1.82
C ALA A 456 8.55 -7.06 -1.04
N GLY A 457 9.63 -7.82 -0.93
CA GLY A 457 9.70 -9.05 -0.15
C GLY A 457 9.29 -8.86 1.30
N PHE A 458 8.89 -9.95 1.95
CA PHE A 458 8.48 -9.91 3.35
C PHE A 458 9.68 -9.55 4.23
N SER A 459 9.74 -8.35 4.79
CA SER A 459 10.88 -7.80 5.52
C SER A 459 10.44 -6.88 6.65
N GLU A 460 11.31 -6.66 7.61
CA GLU A 460 11.21 -5.62 8.64
C GLU A 460 11.71 -4.27 8.10
N GLY A 461 12.82 -4.30 7.37
CA GLY A 461 13.38 -3.13 6.71
C GLY A 461 12.54 -2.64 5.53
N SER A 462 12.82 -1.43 5.03
CA SER A 462 12.18 -0.90 3.81
C SER A 462 12.63 -1.62 2.54
N ASN A 463 13.79 -2.25 2.56
CA ASN A 463 14.39 -2.98 1.45
C ASN A 463 14.68 -4.44 1.83
N THR A 464 14.72 -5.33 0.85
CA THR A 464 15.13 -6.73 1.00
C THR A 464 16.65 -6.86 0.97
N GLN A 465 17.34 -6.29 1.94
CA GLN A 465 18.80 -6.29 2.05
C GLN A 465 19.22 -6.33 3.51
N ASN A 466 20.34 -7.03 3.82
CA ASN A 466 20.96 -7.05 5.14
C ASN A 466 19.99 -7.43 6.26
N GLU A 467 19.15 -8.47 6.07
CA GLU A 467 18.16 -8.86 7.06
C GLU A 467 17.98 -10.38 7.10
N LYS A 468 17.94 -10.94 8.33
CA LYS A 468 17.49 -12.32 8.58
C LYS A 468 16.33 -12.28 9.56
N GLY A 469 15.33 -13.14 9.34
CA GLY A 469 14.20 -13.15 10.26
C GLY A 469 13.35 -14.39 10.17
N LEU A 470 12.61 -14.61 11.26
CA LEU A 470 11.63 -15.68 11.41
C LEU A 470 10.32 -15.10 11.93
N TYR A 471 9.30 -15.20 11.13
CA TYR A 471 7.93 -14.81 11.46
C TYR A 471 7.09 -16.04 11.76
N SER A 472 6.28 -15.97 12.80
CA SER A 472 5.27 -16.97 13.12
C SER A 472 3.97 -16.28 13.48
N GLY A 473 2.92 -16.50 12.70
CA GLY A 473 1.60 -15.93 12.88
C GLY A 473 0.54 -16.99 13.16
N LEU A 474 -0.46 -16.64 13.96
CA LEU A 474 -1.55 -17.53 14.39
C LEU A 474 -2.89 -16.79 14.28
N LYS A 475 -3.90 -17.47 13.71
CA LYS A 475 -5.30 -17.09 13.75
C LYS A 475 -6.11 -18.18 14.38
N VAL A 476 -6.86 -17.88 15.43
CA VAL A 476 -7.70 -18.84 16.15
C VAL A 476 -9.10 -18.27 16.35
N LYS A 477 -10.12 -19.04 15.99
CA LYS A 477 -11.52 -18.77 16.33
C LYS A 477 -11.91 -19.54 17.58
N LEU A 478 -11.95 -18.85 18.71
CA LEU A 478 -12.29 -19.44 19.99
C LEU A 478 -13.78 -19.78 20.07
N THR A 479 -14.62 -18.90 19.54
CA THR A 479 -16.08 -19.09 19.43
C THR A 479 -16.57 -18.53 18.09
N LYS A 480 -17.86 -18.64 17.81
CA LYS A 480 -18.50 -18.01 16.63
C LYS A 480 -18.36 -16.48 16.63
N SER A 481 -18.15 -15.87 17.77
CA SER A 481 -18.11 -14.41 17.95
C SER A 481 -16.76 -13.89 18.40
N LEU A 482 -15.82 -14.74 18.77
CA LEU A 482 -14.52 -14.35 19.30
C LEU A 482 -13.39 -15.03 18.54
N SER A 483 -12.55 -14.24 17.89
CA SER A 483 -11.33 -14.69 17.25
C SER A 483 -10.11 -13.95 17.83
N VAL A 484 -8.94 -14.58 17.75
CA VAL A 484 -7.65 -13.99 18.15
C VAL A 484 -6.68 -14.16 17.00
N ASN A 485 -6.14 -13.07 16.52
CA ASN A 485 -5.07 -13.02 15.54
C ASN A 485 -3.81 -12.50 16.22
N GLY A 486 -2.66 -13.01 15.83
CA GLY A 486 -1.40 -12.52 16.38
C GLY A 486 -0.18 -13.08 15.66
N TYR A 487 0.96 -12.47 15.92
CA TYR A 487 2.23 -12.96 15.40
C TYR A 487 3.40 -12.56 16.30
N VAL A 488 4.49 -13.28 16.13
CA VAL A 488 5.83 -12.95 16.61
C VAL A 488 6.75 -12.90 15.39
N ASP A 489 7.57 -11.86 15.29
CA ASP A 489 8.60 -11.73 14.28
C ASP A 489 9.95 -11.43 14.95
N LEU A 490 10.92 -12.30 14.73
CA LEU A 490 12.29 -12.16 15.22
C LEU A 490 13.16 -11.77 14.03
N PHE A 491 13.97 -10.72 14.17
CA PHE A 491 14.80 -10.26 13.05
C PHE A 491 16.16 -9.72 13.53
N LYS A 492 17.13 -9.81 12.63
CA LYS A 492 18.45 -9.23 12.83
C LYS A 492 18.99 -8.63 11.54
N PHE A 493 19.80 -7.60 11.69
CA PHE A 493 20.57 -6.96 10.63
C PHE A 493 22.05 -7.27 10.85
N PRO A 494 22.64 -8.22 10.08
CA PRO A 494 24.03 -8.65 10.27
C PRO A 494 25.07 -7.58 10.05
N TRP A 495 24.71 -6.49 9.40
CA TRP A 495 25.57 -5.33 9.11
C TRP A 495 24.90 -4.02 9.55
N MET A 496 25.69 -2.95 9.64
CA MET A 496 25.22 -1.59 9.91
C MET A 496 24.18 -1.13 8.90
N LYS A 497 23.36 -0.19 9.28
CA LYS A 497 22.40 0.51 8.42
C LYS A 497 22.33 1.97 8.79
N TYR A 498 21.71 2.79 7.96
CA TYR A 498 21.55 4.21 8.26
C TYR A 498 20.93 4.44 9.65
N GLY A 499 21.63 5.21 10.50
CA GLY A 499 21.20 5.48 11.87
C GLY A 499 21.41 4.33 12.87
N VAL A 500 22.17 3.26 12.48
CA VAL A 500 22.53 2.14 13.37
C VAL A 500 23.93 1.66 13.01
N ASP A 501 24.93 2.11 13.78
CA ASP A 501 26.35 1.96 13.48
C ASP A 501 26.94 0.63 13.98
N ALA A 502 26.12 -0.36 14.21
CA ALA A 502 26.52 -1.73 14.57
C ALA A 502 25.52 -2.75 13.99
N PRO A 503 25.90 -4.04 13.88
CA PRO A 503 24.93 -5.12 13.71
C PRO A 503 23.85 -5.04 14.80
N SER A 504 22.59 -5.25 14.43
CA SER A 504 21.47 -5.00 15.33
C SER A 504 20.40 -6.08 15.20
N GLU A 505 19.58 -6.21 16.24
CA GLU A 505 18.48 -7.18 16.27
C GLU A 505 17.21 -6.54 16.83
N GLY A 506 16.11 -7.28 16.70
CA GLY A 506 14.86 -6.85 17.26
C GLY A 506 13.79 -7.93 17.15
N HIS A 507 12.66 -7.61 17.76
CA HIS A 507 11.48 -8.47 17.69
C HIS A 507 10.20 -7.65 17.71
N GLU A 508 9.17 -8.24 17.18
CA GLU A 508 7.82 -7.66 17.18
C GLU A 508 6.81 -8.72 17.58
N LEU A 509 5.91 -8.34 18.49
CA LEU A 509 4.76 -9.13 18.93
C LEU A 509 3.49 -8.34 18.66
N LEU A 510 2.50 -8.97 18.04
CA LEU A 510 1.15 -8.42 17.92
C LEU A 510 0.13 -9.45 18.38
N VAL A 511 -0.84 -9.02 19.18
CA VAL A 511 -2.01 -9.82 19.57
C VAL A 511 -3.26 -8.99 19.42
N GLN A 512 -4.25 -9.53 18.71
CA GLN A 512 -5.51 -8.83 18.41
C GLN A 512 -6.71 -9.77 18.61
N PRO A 513 -7.33 -9.80 19.79
CA PRO A 513 -8.67 -10.36 19.98
C PRO A 513 -9.72 -9.48 19.30
N ILE A 514 -10.65 -10.12 18.59
CA ILE A 514 -11.75 -9.50 17.85
C ILE A 514 -13.05 -10.15 18.35
N TYR A 515 -13.96 -9.34 18.90
CA TYR A 515 -15.29 -9.75 19.31
C TYR A 515 -16.32 -9.21 18.33
N LYS A 516 -16.96 -10.12 17.59
CA LYS A 516 -17.96 -9.83 16.55
C LYS A 516 -19.15 -10.78 16.71
N PRO A 517 -20.07 -10.46 17.64
CA PRO A 517 -21.22 -11.32 17.89
C PRO A 517 -22.23 -11.38 16.71
N ASN A 518 -22.25 -10.33 15.89
CA ASN A 518 -23.10 -10.18 14.73
C ASN A 518 -22.50 -9.19 13.72
N LYS A 519 -23.20 -8.90 12.63
CA LYS A 519 -22.76 -7.98 11.56
C LYS A 519 -22.82 -6.51 11.97
N ILE A 520 -23.50 -6.17 13.06
CA ILE A 520 -23.76 -4.79 13.51
C ILE A 520 -22.68 -4.30 14.45
N PHE A 521 -22.06 -5.21 15.22
CA PHE A 521 -21.13 -4.87 16.29
C PHE A 521 -19.80 -5.56 16.08
N GLU A 522 -18.71 -4.79 16.08
CA GLU A 522 -17.33 -5.27 16.11
C GLU A 522 -16.51 -4.47 17.12
N LEU A 523 -15.87 -5.18 18.03
CA LEU A 523 -14.93 -4.62 18.99
C LEU A 523 -13.62 -5.40 18.87
N TYR A 524 -12.51 -4.70 18.67
CA TYR A 524 -11.21 -5.32 18.81
C TYR A 524 -10.29 -4.54 19.75
N PHE A 525 -9.46 -5.29 20.43
CA PHE A 525 -8.31 -4.78 21.15
C PHE A 525 -7.06 -5.22 20.37
N ARG A 526 -6.06 -4.33 20.23
CA ARG A 526 -4.75 -4.66 19.66
C ARG A 526 -3.66 -4.25 20.63
N PHE A 527 -2.83 -5.21 20.95
CA PHE A 527 -1.55 -4.97 21.60
C PHE A 527 -0.44 -5.24 20.57
N ARG A 528 0.48 -4.28 20.41
CA ARG A 528 1.68 -4.44 19.59
C ARG A 528 2.88 -3.96 20.38
N GLN A 529 3.92 -4.78 20.44
CA GLN A 529 5.21 -4.43 21.01
C GLN A 529 6.28 -4.64 19.95
N GLN A 530 7.15 -3.65 19.78
CA GLN A 530 8.27 -3.70 18.87
C GLN A 530 9.53 -3.24 19.58
N VAL A 531 10.58 -4.03 19.48
CA VAL A 531 11.92 -3.68 19.94
C VAL A 531 12.84 -3.61 18.73
N ARG A 532 13.53 -2.50 18.57
CA ARG A 532 14.57 -2.28 17.57
C ARG A 532 15.75 -1.62 18.24
N GLU A 533 16.95 -1.76 17.67
CA GLU A 533 18.13 -1.04 18.13
C GLU A 533 18.37 0.18 17.26
N ARG A 534 18.82 1.27 17.87
CA ARG A 534 19.18 2.55 17.24
C ARG A 534 20.48 3.08 17.87
N ASN A 535 21.11 4.03 17.20
CA ASN A 535 22.26 4.75 17.79
C ASN A 535 21.84 5.45 19.07
N SER A 536 22.66 5.32 20.09
CA SER A 536 22.48 5.98 21.38
C SER A 536 23.15 7.35 21.37
N THR A 537 22.47 8.34 21.93
CA THR A 537 23.06 9.67 22.15
C THR A 537 23.75 9.80 23.53
N VAL A 538 23.65 8.78 24.37
CA VAL A 538 24.27 8.76 25.70
C VAL A 538 25.77 8.45 25.63
N TYR A 539 26.20 7.70 24.61
CA TYR A 539 27.62 7.33 24.45
C TYR A 539 28.31 8.36 23.56
N SER A 540 29.05 9.27 24.17
CA SER A 540 29.88 10.28 23.50
C SER A 540 31.34 9.78 23.37
N GLY A 541 31.60 8.85 22.48
CA GLY A 541 32.96 8.34 22.20
C GLY A 541 33.24 8.30 20.71
N ALA A 542 34.42 7.86 20.32
CA ALA A 542 34.80 7.65 18.92
C ALA A 542 33.94 6.60 18.22
N VAL A 543 33.22 5.76 18.98
CA VAL A 543 32.29 4.74 18.49
C VAL A 543 30.92 5.00 19.09
N THR A 544 29.89 5.17 18.23
CA THR A 544 28.51 5.31 18.64
C THR A 544 27.98 3.96 19.14
N GLY A 545 27.53 3.90 20.40
CA GLY A 545 26.86 2.71 20.92
C GLY A 545 25.42 2.60 20.39
N ILE A 546 24.88 1.40 20.35
CA ILE A 546 23.47 1.16 20.04
C ILE A 546 22.67 0.91 21.34
N GLU A 547 21.39 1.24 21.31
CA GLU A 547 20.47 1.02 22.41
C GLU A 547 19.13 0.50 21.91
N PRO A 548 18.41 -0.29 22.74
CA PRO A 548 17.07 -0.72 22.40
C PRO A 548 16.10 0.47 22.40
N PHE A 549 15.26 0.47 21.40
CA PHE A 549 14.13 1.38 21.24
C PHE A 549 12.85 0.53 21.31
N LEU A 550 12.18 0.62 22.44
CA LEU A 550 10.97 -0.15 22.72
C LEU A 550 9.74 0.69 22.44
N GLN A 551 8.87 0.20 21.56
CA GLN A 551 7.57 0.81 21.28
C GLN A 551 6.46 -0.16 21.66
N ARG A 552 5.47 0.30 22.42
CA ARG A 552 4.24 -0.43 22.74
C ARG A 552 3.03 0.37 22.31
N ASN A 553 2.10 -0.29 21.66
CA ASN A 553 0.87 0.31 21.17
C ASN A 553 -0.33 -0.51 21.68
N TYR A 554 -1.31 0.17 22.26
CA TYR A 554 -2.55 -0.39 22.81
C TYR A 554 -3.71 0.31 22.13
N ARG A 555 -4.48 -0.42 21.31
CA ARG A 555 -5.60 0.15 20.55
C ARG A 555 -6.88 -0.60 20.89
N LEU A 556 -7.92 0.13 21.26
CA LEU A 556 -9.29 -0.36 21.36
C LEU A 556 -10.12 0.30 20.27
N ASN A 557 -10.77 -0.47 19.44
CA ASN A 557 -11.60 0.02 18.34
C ASN A 557 -12.98 -0.61 18.38
N LEU A 558 -13.99 0.23 18.33
CA LEU A 558 -15.40 -0.13 18.29
C LEU A 558 -16.00 0.32 16.96
N SER A 559 -16.71 -0.56 16.27
CA SER A 559 -17.57 -0.25 15.13
C SER A 559 -18.98 -0.73 15.41
N TYR A 560 -19.95 0.17 15.30
CA TYR A 560 -21.36 -0.11 15.59
C TYR A 560 -22.26 0.46 14.51
N ILE A 561 -23.00 -0.42 13.82
CA ILE A 561 -24.00 -0.04 12.83
C ILE A 561 -25.30 0.20 13.58
N ILE A 562 -25.65 1.48 13.78
CA ILE A 562 -26.88 1.88 14.50
C ILE A 562 -28.12 1.46 13.68
N ASN A 563 -28.07 1.71 12.38
CA ASN A 563 -29.10 1.28 11.42
C ASN A 563 -28.48 1.28 10.00
N GLU A 564 -29.28 1.00 8.97
CA GLU A 564 -28.81 0.92 7.57
C GLU A 564 -28.12 2.21 7.05
N ALA A 565 -28.40 3.36 7.65
CA ALA A 565 -27.84 4.65 7.24
C ALA A 565 -26.69 5.12 8.13
N PHE A 566 -26.69 4.75 9.42
CA PHE A 566 -25.77 5.29 10.40
C PHE A 566 -24.79 4.23 10.91
N THR A 567 -23.49 4.53 10.79
CA THR A 567 -22.40 3.76 11.41
C THR A 567 -21.59 4.68 12.33
N PHE A 568 -21.37 4.20 13.53
CA PHE A 568 -20.59 4.85 14.57
C PHE A 568 -19.28 4.09 14.77
N LYS A 569 -18.13 4.79 14.80
CA LYS A 569 -16.83 4.21 15.11
C LYS A 569 -16.14 5.00 16.20
N SER A 570 -15.53 4.31 17.14
CA SER A 570 -14.76 4.91 18.23
C SER A 570 -13.44 4.19 18.37
N ARG A 571 -12.35 4.94 18.54
CA ARG A 571 -11.02 4.40 18.77
C ARG A 571 -10.36 5.13 19.93
N ILE A 572 -9.73 4.36 20.80
CA ILE A 572 -8.77 4.84 21.77
C ILE A 572 -7.46 4.14 21.51
N GLU A 573 -6.38 4.89 21.45
CA GLU A 573 -5.05 4.33 21.23
C GLU A 573 -4.04 5.01 22.14
N PHE A 574 -3.21 4.19 22.80
CA PHE A 574 -2.08 4.61 23.62
C PHE A 574 -0.78 4.07 23.01
N LEU A 575 0.20 4.92 22.94
CA LEU A 575 1.54 4.59 22.48
C LEU A 575 2.53 4.94 23.59
N THR A 576 3.47 4.03 23.86
CA THR A 576 4.62 4.32 24.70
C THR A 576 5.90 4.00 23.93
N ILE A 577 6.86 4.88 24.00
CA ILE A 577 8.21 4.73 23.46
C ILE A 577 9.19 4.86 24.60
N GLU A 578 10.15 3.94 24.67
CA GLU A 578 11.15 3.91 25.70
C GLU A 578 12.54 3.71 25.09
N SER A 579 13.48 4.58 25.43
CA SER A 579 14.89 4.44 25.11
C SER A 579 15.74 5.04 26.21
N LYS A 580 16.98 4.57 26.40
CA LYS A 580 17.87 5.09 27.44
C LYS A 580 18.23 6.55 27.20
N SER A 581 18.39 6.96 25.94
CA SER A 581 18.81 8.32 25.58
C SER A 581 17.70 9.36 25.66
N LYS A 582 16.43 8.97 25.42
CA LYS A 582 15.28 9.89 25.39
C LYS A 582 14.29 9.68 26.53
N GLY A 583 14.48 8.64 27.34
CA GLY A 583 13.53 8.26 28.39
C GLY A 583 12.22 7.68 27.82
N MET A 584 11.16 7.77 28.60
CA MET A 584 9.82 7.32 28.20
C MET A 584 9.03 8.49 27.60
N GLN A 585 8.48 8.29 26.41
CA GLN A 585 7.54 9.19 25.76
C GLN A 585 6.20 8.47 25.58
N LYS A 586 5.12 9.21 25.70
CA LYS A 586 3.75 8.70 25.60
C LYS A 586 2.99 9.44 24.50
N GLY A 587 2.04 8.77 23.90
CA GLY A 587 1.08 9.34 22.99
C GLY A 587 -0.30 8.75 23.24
N MET A 588 -1.32 9.54 23.07
CA MET A 588 -2.71 9.12 23.15
C MET A 588 -3.51 9.75 22.02
N ILE A 589 -4.44 9.01 21.46
CA ILE A 589 -5.49 9.53 20.58
C ILE A 589 -6.84 8.91 20.92
N PHE A 590 -7.86 9.74 20.91
CA PHE A 590 -9.26 9.34 20.93
C PHE A 590 -9.92 9.85 19.66
N THR A 591 -10.56 8.98 18.88
CA THR A 591 -11.28 9.37 17.65
C THR A 591 -12.72 8.89 17.70
N GLN A 592 -13.61 9.71 17.19
CA GLN A 592 -15.03 9.48 17.10
C GLN A 592 -15.48 9.76 15.66
N ASP A 593 -16.00 8.74 14.97
CA ASP A 593 -16.54 8.87 13.63
C ASP A 593 -18.03 8.62 13.61
N LEU A 594 -18.74 9.42 12.85
CA LEU A 594 -20.12 9.21 12.46
C LEU A 594 -20.24 9.19 10.94
N LEU A 595 -20.66 8.06 10.41
CA LEU A 595 -20.91 7.87 8.98
C LEU A 595 -22.40 7.81 8.75
N TRP A 596 -22.91 8.65 7.85
CA TRP A 596 -24.29 8.65 7.41
C TRP A 596 -24.35 8.41 5.92
N LYS A 597 -24.89 7.24 5.51
CA LYS A 597 -24.96 6.77 4.12
C LYS A 597 -26.31 6.15 3.84
N PRO A 598 -27.37 6.94 3.72
CA PRO A 598 -28.72 6.44 3.47
C PRO A 598 -28.87 5.96 2.02
N LYS A 599 -29.55 4.82 1.81
CA LYS A 599 -29.79 4.26 0.47
C LYS A 599 -30.66 5.14 -0.42
N SER A 600 -31.54 5.94 0.17
CA SER A 600 -32.56 6.76 -0.51
C SER A 600 -32.11 8.21 -0.75
N SER A 601 -30.99 8.64 -0.20
CA SER A 601 -30.48 10.00 -0.35
C SER A 601 -29.30 10.04 -1.31
N PRO A 602 -29.19 11.08 -2.13
CA PRO A 602 -27.98 11.31 -2.95
C PRO A 602 -26.79 11.83 -2.14
N ILE A 603 -26.93 12.00 -0.82
CA ILE A 603 -25.92 12.60 0.06
C ILE A 603 -25.40 11.53 1.01
N ASP A 604 -24.06 11.39 1.07
CA ASP A 604 -23.33 10.70 2.12
C ASP A 604 -22.54 11.72 2.96
N LEU A 605 -22.48 11.50 4.27
CA LEU A 605 -21.73 12.35 5.20
C LEU A 605 -20.82 11.50 6.08
N ALA A 606 -19.57 11.92 6.24
CA ALA A 606 -18.67 11.37 7.25
C ALA A 606 -18.09 12.50 8.09
N LEU A 607 -18.23 12.35 9.42
CA LEU A 607 -17.74 13.31 10.40
C LEU A 607 -16.71 12.60 11.28
N ARG A 608 -15.63 13.28 11.63
CA ARG A 608 -14.70 12.87 12.68
C ARG A 608 -14.42 14.02 13.62
N TYR A 609 -14.33 13.66 14.90
CA TYR A 609 -13.66 14.46 15.92
C TYR A 609 -12.62 13.61 16.63
N ALA A 610 -11.42 14.14 16.78
CA ALA A 610 -10.33 13.47 17.45
C ALA A 610 -9.66 14.40 18.45
N LEU A 611 -9.26 13.83 19.60
CA LEU A 611 -8.40 14.47 20.60
C LEU A 611 -7.10 13.69 20.65
N PHE A 612 -5.99 14.39 20.70
CA PHE A 612 -4.68 13.76 20.79
C PHE A 612 -3.75 14.53 21.71
N ASP A 613 -2.87 13.76 22.38
CA ASP A 613 -1.83 14.29 23.25
C ASP A 613 -0.61 13.40 23.17
N THR A 614 0.55 13.95 22.79
CA THR A 614 1.79 13.21 22.64
C THR A 614 2.96 14.06 23.17
N ASP A 615 3.90 13.42 23.86
CA ASP A 615 5.07 14.10 24.44
C ASP A 615 6.00 14.71 23.36
N GLY A 616 5.95 14.18 22.15
CA GLY A 616 6.79 14.67 21.04
C GLY A 616 6.46 14.05 19.70
N TYR A 617 7.28 14.38 18.68
CA TYR A 617 7.10 13.84 17.34
C TYR A 617 7.42 12.34 17.24
N ASP A 618 8.29 11.81 18.09
CA ASP A 618 8.61 10.37 18.09
C ASP A 618 7.39 9.54 18.54
N SER A 619 6.57 10.04 19.49
CA SER A 619 5.37 9.38 19.99
C SER A 619 4.10 9.68 19.18
N ARG A 620 4.25 10.15 17.94
CA ARG A 620 3.10 10.38 17.03
C ARG A 620 2.32 9.11 16.71
N ILE A 621 1.03 9.27 16.51
CA ILE A 621 0.12 8.19 16.15
C ILE A 621 -0.46 8.46 14.76
N TYR A 622 -0.43 7.46 13.90
CA TYR A 622 -1.05 7.53 12.57
C TYR A 622 -2.48 6.98 12.63
N SER A 623 -3.43 7.72 12.09
CA SER A 623 -4.83 7.26 12.00
C SER A 623 -5.40 7.56 10.61
N TYR A 624 -6.00 6.54 10.01
CA TYR A 624 -6.70 6.70 8.73
C TYR A 624 -7.91 7.62 8.88
N GLU A 625 -8.12 8.51 7.91
CA GLU A 625 -9.28 9.38 7.78
C GLU A 625 -10.05 9.08 6.50
N ASN A 626 -11.40 9.12 6.57
CA ASN A 626 -12.21 9.03 5.36
C ASN A 626 -11.96 10.25 4.47
N ASN A 627 -11.88 10.01 3.14
CA ASN A 627 -11.60 11.04 2.16
C ASN A 627 -12.39 10.79 0.88
N ALA A 628 -12.22 11.66 -0.13
CA ALA A 628 -12.77 11.45 -1.45
C ALA A 628 -12.27 10.13 -2.06
N LEU A 629 -12.99 9.60 -3.03
CA LEU A 629 -12.65 8.31 -3.66
C LEU A 629 -11.23 8.36 -4.25
N TYR A 630 -10.41 7.35 -3.94
CA TYR A 630 -8.98 7.25 -4.31
C TYR A 630 -8.07 8.34 -3.73
N VAL A 631 -8.51 9.01 -2.67
CA VAL A 631 -7.67 9.90 -1.87
C VAL A 631 -7.44 9.27 -0.52
N PHE A 632 -6.17 9.12 -0.14
CA PHE A 632 -5.80 8.54 1.13
C PHE A 632 -5.30 9.63 2.06
N ALA A 633 -5.73 9.57 3.30
CA ALA A 633 -5.28 10.44 4.35
C ALA A 633 -5.00 9.60 5.60
N VAL A 634 -3.72 9.54 5.98
CA VAL A 634 -3.27 8.92 7.22
C VAL A 634 -2.37 9.92 7.94
N PRO A 635 -2.93 11.04 8.42
CA PRO A 635 -2.12 12.06 9.07
C PRO A 635 -1.47 11.53 10.34
N ALA A 636 -0.30 12.09 10.65
CA ALA A 636 0.35 11.93 11.92
C ALA A 636 -0.27 12.89 12.95
N TYR A 637 -0.69 12.34 14.07
CA TYR A 637 -1.15 13.09 15.24
C TYR A 637 0.01 13.22 16.21
N TYR A 638 0.48 14.44 16.45
CA TYR A 638 1.64 14.72 17.31
C TYR A 638 1.44 16.02 18.08
N TYR A 639 2.09 16.16 19.25
CA TYR A 639 1.87 17.17 20.25
C TYR A 639 0.48 17.05 20.89
N SER A 640 -0.15 18.16 21.30
CA SER A 640 -1.46 18.19 21.93
C SER A 640 -2.43 19.03 21.12
N GLY A 641 -3.68 18.56 21.00
CA GLY A 641 -4.69 19.28 20.25
C GLY A 641 -5.91 18.46 19.87
N SER A 642 -6.67 19.02 18.92
CA SER A 642 -7.84 18.37 18.35
C SER A 642 -7.79 18.37 16.83
N ARG A 643 -8.50 17.42 16.25
CA ARG A 643 -8.70 17.29 14.81
C ARG A 643 -10.17 17.07 14.52
N ALA A 644 -10.73 17.83 13.61
CA ALA A 644 -12.07 17.60 13.08
C ALA A 644 -12.07 17.57 11.58
N TYR A 645 -12.93 16.74 10.97
CA TYR A 645 -13.24 16.85 9.56
C TYR A 645 -14.70 16.55 9.24
N VAL A 646 -15.14 17.11 8.13
CA VAL A 646 -16.42 16.84 7.48
C VAL A 646 -16.12 16.41 6.05
N LEU A 647 -16.65 15.28 5.62
CA LEU A 647 -16.63 14.80 4.23
C LEU A 647 -18.06 14.67 3.76
N LEU A 648 -18.42 15.41 2.74
CA LEU A 648 -19.70 15.34 2.03
C LEU A 648 -19.47 14.67 0.67
N ARG A 649 -20.30 13.69 0.30
CA ARG A 649 -20.48 13.22 -1.07
C ARG A 649 -21.89 13.58 -1.51
N TYR A 650 -22.03 14.16 -2.68
CA TYR A 650 -23.30 14.47 -3.32
C TYR A 650 -23.35 13.88 -4.73
N SER A 651 -24.29 12.95 -4.97
CA SER A 651 -24.56 12.33 -6.27
C SER A 651 -25.75 13.04 -6.90
N PHE A 652 -25.51 14.13 -7.67
CA PHE A 652 -26.61 14.97 -8.16
C PHE A 652 -27.19 14.53 -9.51
N PHE A 653 -26.54 13.64 -10.24
CA PHE A 653 -27.10 12.90 -11.38
C PHE A 653 -26.61 11.45 -11.32
N ARG A 654 -27.21 10.56 -12.11
CA ARG A 654 -26.77 9.14 -12.17
C ARG A 654 -25.28 8.98 -12.52
N HIS A 655 -24.66 10.01 -13.07
CA HIS A 655 -23.32 9.99 -13.64
C HIS A 655 -22.38 11.03 -13.05
N CYS A 656 -22.76 11.70 -11.96
CA CYS A 656 -21.97 12.81 -11.41
C CYS A 656 -21.94 12.78 -9.88
N ASP A 657 -20.74 12.59 -9.33
CA ASP A 657 -20.49 12.61 -7.90
C ASP A 657 -19.54 13.76 -7.55
N LEU A 658 -19.88 14.54 -6.53
CA LEU A 658 -19.05 15.59 -5.95
C LEU A 658 -18.69 15.22 -4.52
N TRP A 659 -17.41 15.23 -4.19
CA TRP A 659 -16.90 15.15 -2.83
C TRP A 659 -16.35 16.51 -2.41
N VAL A 660 -16.68 16.91 -1.19
CA VAL A 660 -16.09 18.06 -0.53
C VAL A 660 -15.67 17.63 0.87
N ARG A 661 -14.39 17.73 1.17
CA ARG A 661 -13.85 17.43 2.50
C ARG A 661 -13.13 18.66 3.03
N TYR A 662 -13.48 19.06 4.23
CA TYR A 662 -12.75 20.07 5.00
C TYR A 662 -12.30 19.46 6.32
N GLY A 663 -11.02 19.61 6.63
CA GLY A 663 -10.43 19.13 7.87
C GLY A 663 -9.59 20.22 8.54
N ILE A 664 -9.50 20.21 9.87
CA ILE A 664 -8.72 21.18 10.64
C ILE A 664 -8.05 20.52 11.83
N PHE A 665 -6.73 20.70 11.96
CA PHE A 665 -5.98 20.51 13.20
C PHE A 665 -5.94 21.82 13.98
N LEU A 666 -6.20 21.72 15.28
CA LEU A 666 -6.03 22.80 16.26
C LEU A 666 -5.04 22.31 17.30
N TYR A 667 -3.87 22.93 17.35
CA TYR A 667 -2.80 22.58 18.30
C TYR A 667 -2.88 23.47 19.53
N ASP A 668 -2.78 22.85 20.68
CA ASP A 668 -2.70 23.56 21.96
C ASP A 668 -1.25 24.02 22.19
N ASN A 669 -1.09 25.24 22.73
CA ASN A 669 0.22 25.78 23.12
C ASN A 669 1.32 25.72 22.04
N ARG A 670 0.93 25.73 20.75
CA ARG A 670 1.83 25.77 19.62
C ARG A 670 1.50 26.92 18.69
N PHE A 671 2.49 27.76 18.41
CA PHE A 671 2.38 28.90 17.52
C PHE A 671 3.17 28.71 16.22
N VAL A 672 3.90 27.57 16.10
CA VAL A 672 4.64 27.20 14.90
C VAL A 672 4.43 25.70 14.68
N ILE A 673 3.95 25.33 13.49
CA ILE A 673 3.70 23.96 13.03
C ILE A 673 4.67 23.66 11.90
N SER A 674 5.26 22.45 11.90
CA SER A 674 6.27 22.01 10.92
C SER A 674 7.55 22.89 10.96
N SER A 675 8.42 22.76 9.96
CA SER A 675 9.68 23.49 9.84
C SER A 675 10.06 23.70 8.37
N GLY A 676 11.04 24.60 8.13
CA GLY A 676 11.52 24.92 6.79
C GLY A 676 10.42 25.49 5.89
N ALA A 677 10.37 25.08 4.63
CA ALA A 677 9.36 25.53 3.68
C ALA A 677 7.91 25.17 4.08
N GLU A 678 7.72 24.09 4.84
CA GLU A 678 6.41 23.64 5.33
C GLU A 678 5.94 24.34 6.62
N GLN A 679 6.72 25.25 7.18
CA GLN A 679 6.42 25.95 8.42
C GLN A 679 5.17 26.83 8.27
N ILE A 680 4.25 26.70 9.23
CA ILE A 680 3.05 27.52 9.40
C ILE A 680 3.20 28.32 10.71
N ASN A 681 3.09 29.62 10.65
CA ASN A 681 3.04 30.48 11.83
C ASN A 681 1.59 30.57 12.31
N GLY A 682 1.26 29.74 13.30
CA GLY A 682 -0.09 29.61 13.84
C GLY A 682 -0.29 28.29 14.56
N SER A 683 -1.45 28.12 15.18
CA SER A 683 -1.85 26.92 15.92
C SER A 683 -2.82 26.02 15.13
N ARG A 684 -3.12 26.36 13.88
CA ARG A 684 -4.05 25.60 13.04
C ARG A 684 -3.41 25.15 11.73
N LYS A 685 -3.80 23.97 11.25
CA LYS A 685 -3.46 23.44 9.93
C LYS A 685 -4.73 22.84 9.33
N SER A 686 -5.22 23.40 8.23
CA SER A 686 -6.45 22.97 7.57
C SER A 686 -6.14 22.30 6.25
N ASP A 687 -7.04 21.43 5.80
CA ASP A 687 -7.03 20.81 4.48
C ASP A 687 -8.41 20.87 3.84
N LEU A 688 -8.45 21.14 2.55
CA LEU A 688 -9.64 21.11 1.73
C LEU A 688 -9.41 20.21 0.53
N VAL A 689 -10.36 19.33 0.25
CA VAL A 689 -10.38 18.50 -0.96
C VAL A 689 -11.72 18.68 -1.64
N VAL A 690 -11.71 19.07 -2.90
CA VAL A 690 -12.88 19.11 -3.77
C VAL A 690 -12.62 18.17 -4.93
N GLN A 691 -13.48 17.18 -5.13
CA GLN A 691 -13.34 16.20 -6.21
C GLN A 691 -14.65 15.98 -6.94
N LEU A 692 -14.60 16.08 -8.25
CA LEU A 692 -15.69 15.75 -9.17
C LEU A 692 -15.37 14.43 -9.88
N ARG A 693 -16.35 13.53 -9.96
CA ARG A 693 -16.32 12.33 -10.79
C ARG A 693 -17.46 12.39 -11.78
N LEU A 694 -17.13 12.17 -13.04
CA LEU A 694 -18.08 12.00 -14.12
C LEU A 694 -17.97 10.57 -14.66
N THR A 695 -19.10 9.92 -14.88
CA THR A 695 -19.19 8.55 -15.45
C THR A 695 -20.19 8.52 -16.58
N PHE A 696 -19.80 7.95 -17.73
CA PHE A 696 -20.63 7.86 -18.92
C PHE A 696 -20.63 6.44 -19.48
#